data_5c6c87f447358bc68abd623a4e101420
#
_entry.id   5c6c87f447358bc68abd623a4e101420
#
_cell.length_a   1.000
_cell.length_b   1.000
_cell.length_c   1.000
_cell.angle_alpha   90.00
_cell.angle_beta   90.00
_cell.angle_gamma   90.00
#
_symmetry.space_group_name_H-M   'P 1'
#
loop_
_entity.id
_entity.type
_entity.pdbx_description
1 polymer ?
#
loop_
_entity_poly.entity_id
_entity_poly.type
_entity_poly.pdbx_seq_one_letter_code
_entity_poly.pdbx_strand_id
1 'polypeptide(L)'
;MNQLKFIPLAALLVLAVNVAHAQNDSSWASTAETTFTPTVHHPNIASVTLFADNPDIVTPVGIAVAPDGRVFVQENHTHKRNSSYKGPKTDRILVFEDTDNDGVADKRSIFYEGHTFSTDLLFGPDGHLYVSTRWFVGRFRDAATKQKADGEPEKLVICETEGDYPHNGVGGLAIDPANPQWLAFGFGENLGADYMFVGSDGVKLSGGAEGGSTYRCRTDGSMLTRQTTGHWNAFGMAYDLEGNLFSTDNDPNATPPNRLLHIIPGADYGFEYRYGRSGHHPLVCWFGENPGTLGMICALGEAACGVIAHGPDQLLSASWTDNRIDLHSLKKKGASYVATREQFISGPDDFRPVHFSYSADGKYLYFTDWVKLSYPVHGHGRIWRVEFKQPIRQEPLPRDAKSETITPEDALKLLGNDDPYVRTQAVHVLSNNPEALNSYNWQAEKNPVARAHYAVTLKRIDADGRKNVIPTLLTDPNRDVRFVGIKWIADQRLDQYRDGLEELLNRSGLSSLELRAVVAALSEISGDLEGEFSPENKMLELALDSSKPSFLRAMALQGVNVDHKQLTVDTLASLTQDKNMTLQREAIRSLVLHSDVAKLSVLADLATDKSLNPNLRADAIAGMAALAADQSELLEALARDKNKIVAAEAFRTLVSTGLAMRKLKGKPPIDDIKAWQTLVDEASGEPNTAVGRRLFFHSKLGGCYKCHAMNGRGNHVGPDLTTIRNQTGITQNWLLGHIVNPNAEMAPYYRPQLLVTFDGKVLTGLIAGREGKAQAYIGADGVLFYVNKDDVEERRELTTSIMPSGLLDKMDANEIRDLIAYLLQEGKS
;
A
#
# COMPACT_ATOMS: atom_id res chain seq x y z
N MET A 1 -14.68 -46.35 87.65
CA MET A 1 -15.08 -45.04 88.18
C MET A 1 -14.87 -44.05 87.09
N ASN A 2 -15.78 -43.19 86.82
CA ASN A 2 -15.92 -42.05 85.96
C ASN A 2 -16.18 -42.29 84.49
N GLN A 3 -17.46 -42.08 84.24
CA GLN A 3 -18.17 -41.94 83.02
C GLN A 3 -17.72 -40.58 82.33
N LEU A 4 -17.54 -40.59 81.04
CA LEU A 4 -17.60 -39.37 80.22
C LEU A 4 -18.66 -39.52 79.13
N LYS A 5 -19.62 -38.59 79.18
CA LYS A 5 -20.82 -38.54 78.38
C LYS A 5 -20.51 -38.25 76.96
N PHE A 6 -21.03 -39.01 75.99
CA PHE A 6 -21.10 -38.67 74.59
C PHE A 6 -22.19 -37.61 74.35
N ILE A 7 -21.78 -36.51 73.61
CA ILE A 7 -22.70 -35.59 72.99
C ILE A 7 -22.67 -35.91 71.50
N PRO A 8 -23.81 -36.10 70.83
CA PRO A 8 -23.82 -36.38 69.42
C PRO A 8 -23.61 -35.05 68.61
N LEU A 9 -22.56 -35.00 67.85
CA LEU A 9 -22.30 -33.93 66.87
C LEU A 9 -23.19 -34.19 65.65
N ALA A 10 -24.14 -33.27 65.39
CA ALA A 10 -24.93 -33.27 64.19
C ALA A 10 -24.02 -32.94 62.99
N ALA A 11 -23.88 -33.89 62.09
CA ALA A 11 -23.17 -33.67 60.82
C ALA A 11 -24.01 -32.78 59.96
N LEU A 12 -23.58 -31.50 59.77
CA LEU A 12 -23.98 -30.64 58.66
C LEU A 12 -23.31 -31.17 57.39
N LEU A 13 -24.07 -31.86 56.58
CA LEU A 13 -23.65 -32.19 55.19
C LEU A 13 -23.75 -30.92 54.37
N VAL A 14 -22.65 -30.18 54.24
CA VAL A 14 -22.49 -29.15 53.19
C VAL A 14 -22.22 -29.89 51.89
N LEU A 15 -23.24 -29.97 51.03
CA LEU A 15 -23.02 -30.31 49.61
C LEU A 15 -22.17 -29.21 49.01
N ALA A 16 -20.85 -29.42 48.97
CA ALA A 16 -19.98 -28.69 48.07
C ALA A 16 -20.32 -29.14 46.64
N VAL A 17 -21.12 -28.37 45.95
CA VAL A 17 -21.21 -28.46 44.51
C VAL A 17 -19.82 -28.06 43.99
N ASN A 18 -19.02 -29.08 43.69
CA ASN A 18 -17.82 -28.88 42.89
C ASN A 18 -18.25 -28.42 41.50
N VAL A 19 -18.44 -27.13 41.31
CA VAL A 19 -18.29 -26.52 40.03
C VAL A 19 -16.82 -26.70 39.68
N ALA A 20 -16.52 -27.70 38.87
CA ALA A 20 -15.23 -27.83 38.24
C ALA A 20 -15.04 -26.58 37.35
N HIS A 21 -14.51 -25.49 37.93
CA HIS A 21 -13.81 -24.52 37.18
C HIS A 21 -12.62 -25.26 36.55
N ALA A 22 -12.67 -25.54 35.26
CA ALA A 22 -11.50 -25.86 34.52
C ALA A 22 -10.52 -24.76 34.86
N GLN A 23 -9.46 -25.05 35.62
CA GLN A 23 -8.33 -24.16 35.79
C GLN A 23 -7.78 -23.94 34.40
N ASN A 24 -8.21 -22.85 33.76
CA ASN A 24 -7.54 -22.33 32.61
C ASN A 24 -6.13 -21.98 33.07
N ASP A 25 -5.14 -22.76 32.64
CA ASP A 25 -3.74 -22.36 32.76
C ASP A 25 -3.54 -21.12 31.86
N SER A 26 -3.82 -19.94 32.42
CA SER A 26 -3.74 -18.66 31.76
C SER A 26 -2.38 -17.98 31.98
N SER A 27 -1.37 -18.75 32.40
CA SER A 27 0.00 -18.23 32.65
C SER A 27 0.68 -17.58 31.44
N TRP A 28 0.13 -17.77 30.24
CA TRP A 28 0.54 -17.15 28.98
C TRP A 28 -0.16 -15.81 28.70
N ALA A 29 -1.25 -15.49 29.40
CA ALA A 29 -1.98 -14.22 29.25
C ALA A 29 -1.47 -13.15 30.22
N SER A 30 -1.54 -11.89 29.83
CA SER A 30 -1.25 -10.76 30.70
C SER A 30 -2.38 -10.56 31.70
N THR A 31 -2.03 -10.18 32.94
CA THR A 31 -2.99 -9.72 33.97
C THR A 31 -2.97 -8.18 34.13
N ALA A 32 -2.27 -7.45 33.27
CA ALA A 32 -2.21 -6.00 33.33
C ALA A 32 -3.56 -5.40 32.95
N GLU A 33 -4.07 -4.48 33.76
CA GLU A 33 -5.32 -3.78 33.51
C GLU A 33 -5.14 -2.66 32.48
N THR A 34 -6.19 -2.43 31.68
CA THR A 34 -6.26 -1.29 30.75
C THR A 34 -6.54 0.00 31.52
N THR A 35 -5.66 1.01 31.34
CA THR A 35 -5.69 2.26 32.13
C THR A 35 -6.15 3.50 31.34
N PHE A 36 -6.62 3.34 30.10
CA PHE A 36 -7.06 4.45 29.26
C PHE A 36 -8.46 4.22 28.67
N THR A 37 -9.08 5.30 28.23
CA THR A 37 -10.28 5.27 27.37
C THR A 37 -9.91 5.90 26.03
N PRO A 38 -10.27 5.29 24.88
CA PRO A 38 -10.00 5.87 23.56
C PRO A 38 -10.61 7.27 23.41
N THR A 39 -9.92 8.14 22.69
CA THR A 39 -10.37 9.49 22.38
C THR A 39 -11.43 9.47 21.27
N VAL A 40 -12.58 10.09 21.53
CA VAL A 40 -13.71 10.20 20.61
C VAL A 40 -13.62 11.47 19.79
N HIS A 41 -13.76 11.36 18.47
CA HIS A 41 -13.77 12.49 17.54
C HIS A 41 -15.12 12.73 16.86
N HIS A 42 -16.04 11.74 16.90
CA HIS A 42 -17.34 11.83 16.21
C HIS A 42 -18.49 12.22 17.17
N PRO A 43 -19.32 13.22 16.82
CA PRO A 43 -20.34 13.78 17.73
C PRO A 43 -21.47 12.82 18.09
N ASN A 44 -21.76 11.78 17.27
CA ASN A 44 -22.82 10.80 17.53
C ASN A 44 -22.42 9.74 18.56
N ILE A 45 -21.15 9.64 18.94
CA ILE A 45 -20.72 8.71 20.00
C ILE A 45 -21.18 9.26 21.36
N ALA A 46 -21.84 8.41 22.15
CA ALA A 46 -22.24 8.72 23.52
C ALA A 46 -21.15 8.29 24.51
N SER A 47 -20.62 7.07 24.34
CA SER A 47 -19.57 6.52 25.19
C SER A 47 -18.74 5.46 24.46
N VAL A 48 -17.52 5.20 24.96
CA VAL A 48 -16.70 4.05 24.63
C VAL A 48 -16.35 3.35 25.92
N THR A 49 -16.73 2.07 26.03
CA THR A 49 -16.55 1.24 27.24
C THR A 49 -15.64 0.06 26.92
N LEU A 50 -14.74 -0.29 27.83
CA LEU A 50 -13.98 -1.53 27.77
C LEU A 50 -14.93 -2.69 28.07
N PHE A 51 -15.27 -3.49 27.06
CA PHE A 51 -16.24 -4.57 27.17
C PHE A 51 -15.62 -5.84 27.73
N ALA A 52 -14.41 -6.19 27.32
CA ALA A 52 -13.61 -7.27 27.88
C ALA A 52 -12.11 -6.98 27.70
N ASP A 53 -11.28 -7.48 28.60
CA ASP A 53 -9.83 -7.31 28.62
C ASP A 53 -9.11 -8.64 28.85
N ASN A 54 -7.79 -8.67 28.67
CA ASN A 54 -7.00 -9.83 29.07
C ASN A 54 -7.06 -10.02 30.60
N PRO A 55 -7.08 -11.24 31.13
CA PRO A 55 -6.85 -12.52 30.44
C PRO A 55 -8.08 -13.16 29.77
N ASP A 56 -9.25 -12.54 29.82
CA ASP A 56 -10.47 -13.13 29.29
C ASP A 56 -10.50 -13.19 27.76
N ILE A 57 -9.80 -12.29 27.10
CA ILE A 57 -9.56 -12.27 25.65
C ILE A 57 -8.11 -11.96 25.36
N VAL A 58 -7.47 -12.65 24.42
CA VAL A 58 -6.13 -12.36 23.93
C VAL A 58 -6.05 -12.48 22.42
N THR A 59 -5.24 -11.65 21.80
CA THR A 59 -5.00 -11.65 20.34
C THR A 59 -6.29 -11.80 19.51
N PRO A 60 -7.32 -10.96 19.79
CA PRO A 60 -8.59 -11.04 19.08
C PRO A 60 -8.45 -10.54 17.65
N VAL A 61 -9.16 -11.20 16.72
CA VAL A 61 -9.23 -10.83 15.30
C VAL A 61 -10.68 -10.58 14.88
N GLY A 62 -11.38 -11.55 14.30
CA GLY A 62 -12.77 -11.40 13.88
C GLY A 62 -13.76 -11.24 15.07
N ILE A 63 -14.83 -10.48 14.85
CA ILE A 63 -15.91 -10.26 15.83
C ILE A 63 -17.26 -10.24 15.12
N ALA A 64 -18.27 -10.87 15.72
CA ALA A 64 -19.64 -10.87 15.22
C ALA A 64 -20.65 -10.83 16.38
N VAL A 65 -21.62 -9.93 16.31
CA VAL A 65 -22.69 -9.81 17.29
C VAL A 65 -23.91 -10.60 16.81
N ALA A 66 -24.37 -11.53 17.62
CA ALA A 66 -25.56 -12.32 17.34
C ALA A 66 -26.85 -11.47 17.51
N PRO A 67 -27.98 -11.87 16.89
CA PRO A 67 -29.25 -11.14 17.03
C PRO A 67 -29.77 -11.01 18.46
N ASP A 68 -29.35 -11.89 19.38
CA ASP A 68 -29.69 -11.88 20.81
C ASP A 68 -28.72 -11.04 21.66
N GLY A 69 -27.74 -10.38 21.04
CA GLY A 69 -26.78 -9.48 21.70
C GLY A 69 -25.50 -10.17 22.17
N ARG A 70 -25.36 -11.49 22.05
CA ARG A 70 -24.09 -12.18 22.37
C ARG A 70 -23.00 -11.78 21.41
N VAL A 71 -21.80 -11.54 21.92
CA VAL A 71 -20.63 -11.12 21.16
C VAL A 71 -19.69 -12.31 20.96
N PHE A 72 -19.55 -12.74 19.71
CA PHE A 72 -18.66 -13.82 19.29
C PHE A 72 -17.34 -13.22 18.80
N VAL A 73 -16.22 -13.76 19.30
CA VAL A 73 -14.88 -13.23 18.97
C VAL A 73 -13.92 -14.38 18.68
N GLN A 74 -13.18 -14.24 17.58
CA GLN A 74 -12.06 -15.15 17.31
C GLN A 74 -10.83 -14.72 18.10
N GLU A 75 -10.38 -15.62 18.96
CA GLU A 75 -9.12 -15.55 19.69
C GLU A 75 -8.07 -16.35 18.92
N ASN A 76 -7.03 -15.66 18.41
CA ASN A 76 -6.00 -16.28 17.58
C ASN A 76 -4.78 -16.70 18.42
N HIS A 77 -4.36 -17.96 18.32
CA HIS A 77 -3.21 -18.53 19.02
C HIS A 77 -2.14 -19.07 18.08
N THR A 78 -2.38 -19.02 16.78
CA THR A 78 -1.54 -19.72 15.79
C THR A 78 -0.80 -18.78 14.84
N HIS A 79 -1.17 -17.50 14.77
CA HIS A 79 -0.55 -16.54 13.88
C HIS A 79 0.89 -16.22 14.31
N LYS A 80 1.87 -16.49 13.45
CA LYS A 80 3.32 -16.31 13.74
C LYS A 80 3.73 -16.78 15.13
N ARG A 81 3.16 -17.89 15.57
CA ARG A 81 3.41 -18.46 16.89
C ARG A 81 4.89 -18.72 17.12
N ASN A 82 5.48 -18.10 18.12
CA ASN A 82 6.85 -18.38 18.54
C ASN A 82 6.92 -19.51 19.59
N SER A 83 8.09 -20.10 19.79
CA SER A 83 8.28 -21.22 20.73
C SER A 83 8.09 -20.85 22.21
N SER A 84 8.17 -19.57 22.56
CA SER A 84 7.99 -19.07 23.92
C SER A 84 6.50 -18.87 24.28
N TYR A 85 5.61 -18.78 23.29
CA TYR A 85 4.20 -18.62 23.54
C TYR A 85 3.58 -19.92 24.08
N LYS A 86 2.92 -19.86 25.23
CA LYS A 86 2.38 -21.02 25.98
C LYS A 86 0.85 -21.19 25.85
N GLY A 87 0.18 -20.29 25.13
CA GLY A 87 -1.26 -20.38 24.90
C GLY A 87 -1.71 -21.65 24.13
N PRO A 88 -3.01 -21.83 23.91
CA PRO A 88 -3.57 -22.95 23.17
C PRO A 88 -2.89 -23.21 21.82
N LYS A 89 -2.95 -24.45 21.34
CA LYS A 89 -2.36 -24.82 20.04
C LYS A 89 -3.27 -24.57 18.84
N THR A 90 -4.52 -24.31 19.11
CA THR A 90 -5.58 -24.00 18.15
C THR A 90 -6.25 -22.69 18.52
N ASP A 91 -6.86 -22.04 17.55
CA ASP A 91 -7.65 -20.85 17.77
C ASP A 91 -9.03 -21.18 18.35
N ARG A 92 -9.67 -20.19 18.96
CA ARG A 92 -10.97 -20.31 19.60
C ARG A 92 -11.97 -19.30 19.07
N ILE A 93 -13.26 -19.64 19.17
CA ILE A 93 -14.35 -18.68 19.10
C ILE A 93 -14.92 -18.58 20.52
N LEU A 94 -14.77 -17.42 21.13
CA LEU A 94 -15.30 -17.10 22.45
C LEU A 94 -16.63 -16.37 22.30
N VAL A 95 -17.50 -16.52 23.30
CA VAL A 95 -18.78 -15.79 23.41
C VAL A 95 -18.78 -15.01 24.70
N PHE A 96 -19.08 -13.74 24.60
CA PHE A 96 -19.23 -12.80 25.72
C PHE A 96 -20.68 -12.34 25.84
N GLU A 97 -21.17 -12.20 27.06
CA GLU A 97 -22.51 -11.72 27.38
C GLU A 97 -22.41 -10.66 28.47
N ASP A 98 -23.12 -9.54 28.29
CA ASP A 98 -23.37 -8.48 29.25
C ASP A 98 -24.79 -8.73 29.79
N THR A 99 -24.92 -9.39 30.94
CA THR A 99 -26.22 -9.90 31.45
C THR A 99 -26.96 -8.88 32.31
N ASP A 100 -26.28 -7.86 32.82
CA ASP A 100 -26.88 -6.78 33.62
C ASP A 100 -26.95 -5.42 32.85
N ASN A 101 -26.47 -5.41 31.60
CA ASN A 101 -26.48 -4.26 30.67
C ASN A 101 -25.68 -3.03 31.15
N ASP A 102 -24.62 -3.25 31.91
CA ASP A 102 -23.72 -2.17 32.34
C ASP A 102 -22.66 -1.82 31.32
N GLY A 103 -22.50 -2.64 30.26
CA GLY A 103 -21.56 -2.42 29.16
C GLY A 103 -20.25 -3.14 29.30
N VAL A 104 -20.14 -4.01 30.27
CA VAL A 104 -18.99 -4.90 30.50
C VAL A 104 -19.47 -6.35 30.41
N ALA A 105 -18.71 -7.22 29.84
CA ALA A 105 -19.05 -8.62 29.76
C ALA A 105 -18.84 -9.28 31.12
N ASP A 106 -19.91 -9.88 31.68
CA ASP A 106 -19.87 -10.61 32.96
C ASP A 106 -19.88 -12.12 32.76
N LYS A 107 -20.12 -12.60 31.53
CA LYS A 107 -20.12 -14.03 31.22
C LYS A 107 -19.31 -14.30 29.94
N ARG A 108 -18.46 -15.35 30.04
CA ARG A 108 -17.60 -15.82 28.93
C ARG A 108 -17.74 -17.33 28.76
N SER A 109 -17.81 -17.80 27.54
CA SER A 109 -17.80 -19.22 27.19
C SER A 109 -17.05 -19.51 25.90
N ILE A 110 -16.65 -20.76 25.66
CA ILE A 110 -16.03 -21.22 24.42
C ILE A 110 -17.12 -21.84 23.55
N PHE A 111 -17.38 -21.21 22.40
CA PHE A 111 -18.28 -21.73 21.38
C PHE A 111 -17.64 -22.86 20.58
N TYR A 112 -16.37 -22.63 20.14
CA TYR A 112 -15.60 -23.59 19.35
C TYR A 112 -14.09 -23.43 19.61
N GLU A 113 -13.38 -24.57 19.54
CA GLU A 113 -11.91 -24.62 19.54
C GLU A 113 -11.46 -25.71 18.57
N GLY A 114 -10.51 -25.44 17.63
CA GLY A 114 -10.02 -26.49 16.73
C GLY A 114 -9.41 -26.04 15.42
N HIS A 115 -9.65 -24.83 14.93
CA HIS A 115 -9.03 -24.35 13.69
C HIS A 115 -7.74 -23.55 13.96
N THR A 116 -7.09 -23.11 12.89
CA THR A 116 -5.84 -22.35 12.94
C THR A 116 -5.87 -21.19 11.93
N PHE A 117 -5.08 -20.15 12.19
CA PHE A 117 -4.96 -18.97 11.32
C PHE A 117 -6.31 -18.31 11.04
N SER A 118 -7.10 -18.13 12.09
CA SER A 118 -8.38 -17.41 12.05
C SER A 118 -8.21 -15.99 11.60
N THR A 119 -9.15 -15.50 10.78
CA THR A 119 -9.10 -14.17 10.21
C THR A 119 -10.36 -13.35 10.44
N ASP A 120 -11.56 -13.89 10.22
CA ASP A 120 -12.80 -13.12 10.33
C ASP A 120 -14.02 -13.96 10.77
N LEU A 121 -15.03 -13.27 11.35
CA LEU A 121 -16.36 -13.79 11.72
C LEU A 121 -17.46 -12.89 11.19
N LEU A 122 -18.57 -13.49 10.78
CA LEU A 122 -19.75 -12.76 10.32
C LEU A 122 -21.03 -13.56 10.59
N PHE A 123 -22.04 -12.97 11.27
CA PHE A 123 -23.39 -13.54 11.29
C PHE A 123 -24.12 -13.23 9.98
N GLY A 124 -24.65 -14.28 9.36
CA GLY A 124 -25.60 -14.12 8.27
C GLY A 124 -27.03 -13.88 8.78
N PRO A 125 -27.90 -13.28 7.96
CA PRO A 125 -29.31 -13.10 8.30
C PRO A 125 -30.08 -14.43 8.45
N ASP A 126 -29.46 -15.55 8.02
CA ASP A 126 -29.92 -16.91 8.21
C ASP A 126 -29.61 -17.49 9.61
N GLY A 127 -28.97 -16.70 10.49
CA GLY A 127 -28.58 -17.12 11.84
C GLY A 127 -27.37 -18.04 11.88
N HIS A 128 -26.69 -18.24 10.75
CA HIS A 128 -25.43 -18.99 10.69
C HIS A 128 -24.25 -18.06 11.01
N LEU A 129 -23.20 -18.61 11.65
CA LEU A 129 -21.93 -17.91 11.86
C LEU A 129 -20.96 -18.35 10.78
N TYR A 130 -20.62 -17.43 9.89
CA TYR A 130 -19.59 -17.62 8.87
C TYR A 130 -18.22 -17.33 9.47
N VAL A 131 -17.23 -18.13 9.08
CA VAL A 131 -15.87 -18.06 9.60
C VAL A 131 -14.88 -18.16 8.44
N SER A 132 -13.84 -17.34 8.48
CA SER A 132 -12.68 -17.51 7.62
C SER A 132 -11.44 -17.86 8.43
N THR A 133 -10.64 -18.70 7.84
CA THR A 133 -9.27 -18.98 8.23
C THR A 133 -8.39 -18.81 6.99
N ARG A 134 -7.08 -18.78 7.15
CA ARG A 134 -6.19 -18.75 5.99
C ARG A 134 -6.55 -19.76 4.88
N TRP A 135 -7.15 -20.90 5.23
CA TRP A 135 -7.29 -22.08 4.39
C TRP A 135 -8.69 -22.34 3.87
N PHE A 136 -9.71 -21.71 4.45
CA PHE A 136 -11.09 -21.96 4.05
C PHE A 136 -12.03 -20.85 4.50
N VAL A 137 -13.16 -20.77 3.80
CA VAL A 137 -14.40 -20.15 4.28
C VAL A 137 -15.35 -21.26 4.72
N GLY A 138 -15.93 -21.13 5.90
CA GLY A 138 -16.85 -22.09 6.45
C GLY A 138 -18.01 -21.47 7.21
N ARG A 139 -18.91 -22.29 7.74
CA ARG A 139 -20.01 -21.82 8.59
C ARG A 139 -20.36 -22.79 9.70
N PHE A 140 -20.83 -22.26 10.81
CA PHE A 140 -21.51 -22.98 11.86
C PHE A 140 -23.02 -22.74 11.71
N ARG A 141 -23.79 -23.82 11.44
CA ARG A 141 -25.24 -23.72 11.24
C ARG A 141 -25.95 -23.36 12.53
N ASP A 142 -26.96 -22.46 12.46
CA ASP A 142 -27.84 -22.06 13.56
C ASP A 142 -27.06 -21.54 14.79
N ALA A 143 -25.87 -20.99 14.63
CA ALA A 143 -25.01 -20.55 15.73
C ALA A 143 -25.68 -19.47 16.61
N ALA A 144 -26.54 -18.65 16.02
CA ALA A 144 -27.33 -17.64 16.75
C ALA A 144 -28.21 -18.24 17.88
N THR A 145 -28.55 -19.51 17.82
CA THR A 145 -29.40 -20.19 18.82
C THR A 145 -28.64 -21.18 19.71
N LYS A 146 -27.33 -21.39 19.47
CA LYS A 146 -26.52 -22.39 20.17
C LYS A 146 -25.58 -21.74 21.18
N GLN A 147 -25.33 -22.45 22.26
CA GLN A 147 -24.32 -22.05 23.26
C GLN A 147 -22.93 -22.61 22.91
N LYS A 148 -22.86 -23.68 22.13
CA LYS A 148 -21.63 -24.33 21.69
C LYS A 148 -21.83 -24.92 20.29
N ALA A 149 -20.78 -24.97 19.50
CA ALA A 149 -20.79 -25.63 18.19
C ALA A 149 -20.99 -27.15 18.32
N ASP A 150 -21.71 -27.76 17.38
CA ASP A 150 -21.93 -29.21 17.34
C ASP A 150 -20.69 -30.00 16.87
N GLY A 151 -19.70 -29.29 16.29
CA GLY A 151 -18.49 -29.88 15.74
C GLY A 151 -17.73 -28.86 14.91
N GLU A 152 -16.95 -29.32 13.92
CA GLU A 152 -16.22 -28.46 12.98
C GLU A 152 -17.18 -27.66 12.09
N PRO A 153 -16.74 -26.48 11.59
CA PRO A 153 -17.53 -25.73 10.63
C PRO A 153 -17.67 -26.50 9.30
N GLU A 154 -18.83 -26.38 8.67
CA GLU A 154 -19.02 -26.82 7.30
C GLU A 154 -18.14 -25.99 6.39
N LYS A 155 -17.21 -26.62 5.67
CA LYS A 155 -16.31 -25.94 4.72
C LYS A 155 -17.06 -25.62 3.42
N LEU A 156 -17.20 -24.35 3.11
CA LEU A 156 -17.90 -23.85 1.93
C LEU A 156 -16.96 -23.67 0.73
N VAL A 157 -15.78 -23.08 0.99
CA VAL A 157 -14.72 -22.91 0.01
C VAL A 157 -13.40 -23.29 0.66
N ILE A 158 -12.60 -24.12 -0.02
CA ILE A 158 -11.29 -24.58 0.46
C ILE A 158 -10.21 -23.93 -0.39
N CYS A 159 -9.14 -23.45 0.23
CA CYS A 159 -7.92 -22.97 -0.41
C CYS A 159 -6.83 -24.04 -0.29
N GLU A 160 -6.43 -24.60 -1.41
CA GLU A 160 -5.30 -25.54 -1.52
C GLU A 160 -4.07 -24.76 -2.00
N THR A 161 -3.00 -24.71 -1.21
CA THR A 161 -1.75 -24.01 -1.54
C THR A 161 -0.58 -24.51 -0.68
N GLU A 162 0.63 -24.50 -1.24
CA GLU A 162 1.90 -24.70 -0.51
C GLU A 162 2.41 -23.40 0.14
N GLY A 163 1.81 -22.24 -0.21
CA GLY A 163 2.23 -20.96 0.32
C GLY A 163 1.93 -20.82 1.82
N ASP A 164 2.87 -20.24 2.57
CA ASP A 164 2.83 -20.16 4.03
C ASP A 164 2.97 -18.74 4.59
N TYR A 165 2.85 -17.70 3.72
CA TYR A 165 2.99 -16.32 4.18
C TYR A 165 1.86 -15.95 5.17
N PRO A 166 2.18 -15.75 6.46
CA PRO A 166 1.16 -15.81 7.51
C PRO A 166 0.20 -14.62 7.56
N HIS A 167 0.55 -13.48 6.95
CA HIS A 167 -0.31 -12.28 6.97
C HIS A 167 -1.36 -12.25 5.86
N ASN A 168 -1.09 -12.97 4.77
CA ASN A 168 -1.97 -13.02 3.63
C ASN A 168 -2.62 -14.41 3.54
N GLY A 169 -3.83 -14.47 3.08
CA GLY A 169 -4.63 -15.69 2.98
C GLY A 169 -6.09 -15.30 2.79
N VAL A 170 -7.01 -16.21 3.06
CA VAL A 170 -8.44 -15.89 3.05
C VAL A 170 -8.74 -14.97 4.22
N GLY A 171 -9.39 -13.83 3.95
CA GLY A 171 -9.78 -12.82 4.94
C GLY A 171 -11.01 -12.04 4.49
N GLY A 172 -11.54 -11.22 5.37
CA GLY A 172 -12.66 -10.34 5.12
C GLY A 172 -13.91 -11.04 4.58
N LEU A 173 -14.93 -11.18 5.40
CA LEU A 173 -16.20 -11.75 5.01
C LEU A 173 -17.26 -10.67 4.89
N ALA A 174 -18.03 -10.68 3.81
CA ALA A 174 -19.16 -9.76 3.64
C ALA A 174 -20.34 -10.47 2.94
N ILE A 175 -21.54 -10.34 3.50
CA ILE A 175 -22.78 -10.79 2.87
C ILE A 175 -23.49 -9.59 2.24
N ASP A 176 -23.93 -9.73 0.99
CA ASP A 176 -24.65 -8.68 0.26
C ASP A 176 -26.01 -8.41 0.96
N PRO A 177 -26.22 -7.23 1.56
CA PRO A 177 -27.44 -6.96 2.31
C PRO A 177 -28.68 -6.89 1.40
N ALA A 178 -28.50 -6.56 0.13
CA ALA A 178 -29.59 -6.53 -0.85
C ALA A 178 -29.88 -7.91 -1.47
N ASN A 179 -28.92 -8.83 -1.39
CA ASN A 179 -29.06 -10.20 -1.89
C ASN A 179 -28.31 -11.19 -0.99
N PRO A 180 -28.85 -11.55 0.19
CA PRO A 180 -28.14 -12.28 1.23
C PRO A 180 -27.76 -13.73 0.90
N GLN A 181 -28.00 -14.17 -0.33
CA GLN A 181 -27.46 -15.45 -0.83
C GLN A 181 -25.99 -15.34 -1.28
N TRP A 182 -25.40 -14.14 -1.33
CA TRP A 182 -24.05 -13.94 -1.82
C TRP A 182 -23.10 -13.55 -0.66
N LEU A 183 -22.03 -14.29 -0.57
CA LEU A 183 -20.91 -14.10 0.35
C LEU A 183 -19.68 -13.69 -0.46
N ALA A 184 -19.04 -12.60 -0.10
CA ALA A 184 -17.76 -12.17 -0.63
C ALA A 184 -16.64 -12.40 0.39
N PHE A 185 -15.42 -12.64 -0.11
CA PHE A 185 -14.21 -12.75 0.70
C PHE A 185 -12.96 -12.30 -0.07
N GLY A 186 -11.95 -11.85 0.68
CA GLY A 186 -10.64 -11.48 0.17
C GLY A 186 -9.64 -12.63 0.19
N PHE A 187 -8.59 -12.51 -0.61
CA PHE A 187 -7.40 -13.36 -0.58
C PHE A 187 -6.17 -12.52 -0.85
N GLY A 188 -5.27 -12.46 0.13
CA GLY A 188 -4.01 -11.74 0.00
C GLY A 188 -2.96 -12.52 -0.79
N GLU A 189 -2.05 -11.81 -1.46
CA GLU A 189 -0.91 -12.36 -2.20
C GLU A 189 -0.04 -13.26 -1.30
N ASN A 190 0.26 -14.45 -1.76
CA ASN A 190 0.96 -15.49 -1.01
C ASN A 190 2.41 -15.72 -1.47
N LEU A 191 3.12 -14.64 -1.76
CA LEU A 191 4.52 -14.62 -2.22
C LEU A 191 4.73 -15.43 -3.51
N GLY A 192 3.79 -15.34 -4.44
CA GLY A 192 3.84 -15.99 -5.73
C GLY A 192 3.49 -17.48 -5.71
N ALA A 193 3.15 -18.05 -4.55
CA ALA A 193 2.79 -19.45 -4.47
C ALA A 193 1.47 -19.74 -5.21
N ASP A 194 1.45 -20.81 -5.97
CA ASP A 194 0.23 -21.29 -6.61
C ASP A 194 -0.84 -21.66 -5.58
N TYR A 195 -2.08 -21.44 -5.95
CA TYR A 195 -3.23 -21.81 -5.13
C TYR A 195 -4.40 -22.28 -5.99
N MET A 196 -5.29 -23.02 -5.35
CA MET A 196 -6.56 -23.44 -5.94
C MET A 196 -7.68 -23.32 -4.92
N PHE A 197 -8.71 -22.54 -5.26
CA PHE A 197 -9.96 -22.52 -4.53
C PHE A 197 -10.91 -23.59 -5.07
N VAL A 198 -11.56 -24.32 -4.16
CA VAL A 198 -12.56 -25.35 -4.49
C VAL A 198 -13.86 -24.99 -3.77
N GLY A 199 -14.91 -24.68 -4.54
CA GLY A 199 -16.27 -24.43 -4.03
C GLY A 199 -16.99 -25.72 -3.66
N SER A 200 -18.10 -25.61 -2.91
CA SER A 200 -18.91 -26.73 -2.46
C SER A 200 -19.52 -27.56 -3.62
N ASP A 201 -19.72 -26.95 -4.78
CA ASP A 201 -20.21 -27.55 -6.02
C ASP A 201 -19.07 -28.14 -6.90
N GLY A 202 -17.83 -28.09 -6.42
CA GLY A 202 -16.66 -28.60 -7.13
C GLY A 202 -16.07 -27.61 -8.15
N VAL A 203 -16.56 -26.38 -8.25
CA VAL A 203 -15.93 -25.32 -9.07
C VAL A 203 -14.52 -25.07 -8.55
N LYS A 204 -13.54 -25.04 -9.47
CA LYS A 204 -12.12 -24.81 -9.18
C LYS A 204 -11.63 -23.53 -9.84
N LEU A 205 -10.95 -22.70 -9.06
CA LEU A 205 -10.31 -21.48 -9.54
C LEU A 205 -8.85 -21.46 -9.07
N SER A 206 -7.92 -21.48 -10.01
CA SER A 206 -6.48 -21.43 -9.73
C SER A 206 -5.93 -20.01 -9.89
N GLY A 207 -4.82 -19.74 -9.21
CA GLY A 207 -4.04 -18.53 -9.33
C GLY A 207 -2.63 -18.72 -8.80
N GLY A 208 -1.85 -17.64 -8.80
CA GLY A 208 -0.45 -17.64 -8.35
C GLY A 208 0.05 -16.20 -8.18
N ALA A 209 1.04 -15.81 -8.93
CA ALA A 209 1.77 -14.55 -8.79
C ALA A 209 1.08 -13.30 -9.42
N GLU A 210 -0.21 -13.38 -9.75
CA GLU A 210 -1.00 -12.26 -10.30
C GLU A 210 -1.48 -11.24 -9.25
N GLY A 211 -1.01 -11.36 -8.02
CA GLY A 211 -1.46 -10.57 -6.87
C GLY A 211 -2.65 -11.21 -6.16
N GLY A 212 -2.98 -10.64 -5.00
CA GLY A 212 -4.18 -11.00 -4.25
C GLY A 212 -5.44 -10.74 -5.06
N SER A 213 -6.53 -11.35 -4.63
CA SER A 213 -7.81 -11.37 -5.36
C SER A 213 -8.99 -11.25 -4.41
N THR A 214 -10.16 -10.88 -4.93
CA THR A 214 -11.42 -11.02 -4.19
C THR A 214 -12.34 -12.02 -4.90
N TYR A 215 -13.15 -12.69 -4.13
CA TYR A 215 -14.04 -13.75 -4.58
C TYR A 215 -15.45 -13.54 -4.05
N ARG A 216 -16.41 -14.15 -4.72
CA ARG A 216 -17.72 -14.37 -4.14
C ARG A 216 -18.24 -15.77 -4.49
N CYS A 217 -19.08 -16.30 -3.60
CA CYS A 217 -19.83 -17.52 -3.80
C CYS A 217 -21.24 -17.35 -3.22
N ARG A 218 -22.10 -18.33 -3.41
CA ARG A 218 -23.32 -18.40 -2.61
C ARG A 218 -22.98 -18.74 -1.15
N THR A 219 -23.90 -18.44 -0.24
CA THR A 219 -23.78 -18.75 1.20
C THR A 219 -23.72 -20.24 1.51
N ASP A 220 -23.94 -21.11 0.53
CA ASP A 220 -23.69 -22.55 0.58
C ASP A 220 -22.35 -22.97 -0.02
N GLY A 221 -21.54 -22.02 -0.49
CA GLY A 221 -20.22 -22.25 -1.12
C GLY A 221 -20.26 -22.55 -2.61
N SER A 222 -21.44 -22.66 -3.23
CA SER A 222 -21.59 -22.89 -4.65
C SER A 222 -21.37 -21.61 -5.50
N MET A 223 -21.25 -21.77 -6.81
CA MET A 223 -21.09 -20.67 -7.77
C MET A 223 -19.89 -19.77 -7.47
N LEU A 224 -18.79 -20.35 -7.03
CA LEU A 224 -17.55 -19.63 -6.74
C LEU A 224 -17.05 -18.87 -7.97
N THR A 225 -16.80 -17.57 -7.84
CA THR A 225 -16.28 -16.71 -8.92
C THR A 225 -15.23 -15.74 -8.37
N ARG A 226 -14.14 -15.50 -9.14
CA ARG A 226 -13.18 -14.45 -8.88
C ARG A 226 -13.79 -13.11 -9.29
N GLN A 227 -13.75 -12.13 -8.40
CA GLN A 227 -14.26 -10.80 -8.68
C GLN A 227 -13.17 -9.87 -9.22
N THR A 228 -12.01 -9.86 -8.57
CA THR A 228 -10.93 -8.93 -8.88
C THR A 228 -9.55 -9.59 -8.74
N THR A 229 -8.52 -8.91 -9.28
CA THR A 229 -7.10 -9.23 -9.13
C THR A 229 -6.31 -7.97 -8.77
N GLY A 230 -5.02 -8.09 -8.57
CA GLY A 230 -4.14 -6.93 -8.44
C GLY A 230 -4.09 -6.31 -7.05
N HIS A 231 -4.40 -7.08 -6.01
CA HIS A 231 -4.25 -6.68 -4.60
C HIS A 231 -2.89 -7.14 -4.05
N TRP A 232 -2.42 -6.45 -3.00
CA TRP A 232 -1.43 -7.07 -2.12
C TRP A 232 -2.12 -7.89 -1.03
N ASN A 233 -3.02 -7.27 -0.25
CA ASN A 233 -3.73 -7.98 0.80
C ASN A 233 -5.13 -7.38 1.01
N ALA A 234 -6.11 -7.91 0.30
CA ALA A 234 -7.53 -7.58 0.47
C ALA A 234 -8.02 -8.15 1.81
N PHE A 235 -7.75 -7.43 2.92
CA PHE A 235 -7.91 -7.94 4.27
C PHE A 235 -9.34 -7.80 4.80
N GLY A 236 -9.91 -6.60 4.79
CA GLY A 236 -11.28 -6.33 5.23
C GLY A 236 -12.23 -6.14 4.04
N MET A 237 -13.46 -6.62 4.15
CA MET A 237 -14.49 -6.42 3.14
C MET A 237 -15.81 -6.00 3.76
N ALA A 238 -16.54 -5.12 3.11
CA ALA A 238 -17.88 -4.72 3.51
C ALA A 238 -18.74 -4.33 2.31
N TYR A 239 -20.00 -4.69 2.34
CA TYR A 239 -21.01 -4.05 1.51
C TYR A 239 -21.53 -2.80 2.21
N ASP A 240 -21.77 -1.72 1.44
CA ASP A 240 -22.61 -0.63 1.92
C ASP A 240 -24.09 -1.02 1.92
N LEU A 241 -24.94 -0.12 2.39
CA LEU A 241 -26.40 -0.39 2.45
C LEU A 241 -27.08 -0.43 1.06
N GLU A 242 -26.42 0.05 0.00
CA GLU A 242 -26.88 -0.06 -1.39
C GLU A 242 -26.37 -1.35 -2.06
N GLY A 243 -25.50 -2.13 -1.40
CA GLY A 243 -24.91 -3.37 -1.91
C GLY A 243 -23.70 -3.13 -2.81
N ASN A 244 -22.99 -2.02 -2.69
CA ASN A 244 -21.68 -1.83 -3.28
C ASN A 244 -20.63 -2.45 -2.35
N LEU A 245 -19.67 -3.16 -2.91
CA LEU A 245 -18.63 -3.87 -2.16
C LEU A 245 -17.36 -3.03 -2.08
N PHE A 246 -16.80 -2.93 -0.88
CA PHE A 246 -15.55 -2.25 -0.61
C PHE A 246 -14.54 -3.18 0.07
N SER A 247 -13.26 -2.91 -0.14
CA SER A 247 -12.17 -3.65 0.52
C SER A 247 -11.08 -2.71 0.99
N THR A 248 -10.52 -3.01 2.16
CA THR A 248 -9.20 -2.50 2.54
C THR A 248 -8.13 -3.34 1.86
N ASP A 249 -7.09 -2.70 1.34
CA ASP A 249 -5.98 -3.37 0.69
C ASP A 249 -4.66 -2.78 1.19
N ASN A 250 -3.87 -3.60 1.86
CA ASN A 250 -2.59 -3.17 2.39
C ASN A 250 -1.55 -3.01 1.27
N ASP A 251 -0.59 -2.12 1.46
CA ASP A 251 0.51 -1.96 0.53
C ASP A 251 1.53 -3.12 0.63
N PRO A 252 2.33 -3.35 -0.42
CA PRO A 252 3.38 -4.37 -0.39
C PRO A 252 4.64 -3.95 0.39
N ASN A 253 4.54 -3.02 1.32
CA ASN A 253 5.53 -2.39 2.22
C ASN A 253 6.38 -1.25 1.61
N ALA A 254 6.36 -0.99 0.34
CA ALA A 254 7.20 0.02 -0.29
C ALA A 254 6.43 1.00 -1.18
N THR A 255 5.12 0.86 -1.24
CA THR A 255 4.26 1.64 -2.15
C THR A 255 3.03 2.21 -1.41
N PRO A 256 3.24 2.98 -0.30
CA PRO A 256 2.12 3.60 0.40
C PRO A 256 1.37 4.59 -0.52
N PRO A 257 0.12 4.90 -0.18
CA PRO A 257 -0.65 4.48 0.98
C PRO A 257 -1.36 3.13 0.79
N ASN A 258 -1.87 2.56 1.88
CA ASN A 258 -2.89 1.52 1.83
C ASN A 258 -4.15 2.05 1.15
N ARG A 259 -4.95 1.17 0.54
CA ARG A 259 -6.03 1.57 -0.36
C ARG A 259 -7.40 1.17 0.17
N LEU A 260 -8.38 2.10 0.10
CA LEU A 260 -9.80 1.75 0.10
C LEU A 260 -10.25 1.58 -1.34
N LEU A 261 -10.76 0.41 -1.68
CA LEU A 261 -11.13 0.04 -3.04
C LEU A 261 -12.64 -0.19 -3.13
N HIS A 262 -13.25 0.30 -4.22
CA HIS A 262 -14.61 -0.08 -4.62
C HIS A 262 -14.51 -1.31 -5.53
N ILE A 263 -14.97 -2.45 -5.05
CA ILE A 263 -14.83 -3.75 -5.72
C ILE A 263 -15.94 -3.94 -6.75
N ILE A 264 -15.55 -4.06 -8.01
CA ILE A 264 -16.46 -4.39 -9.11
C ILE A 264 -15.99 -5.63 -9.88
N PRO A 265 -16.89 -6.46 -10.40
CA PRO A 265 -16.50 -7.67 -11.13
C PRO A 265 -15.57 -7.37 -12.29
N GLY A 266 -14.50 -8.15 -12.39
CA GLY A 266 -13.51 -8.04 -13.45
C GLY A 266 -12.48 -6.92 -13.26
N ALA A 267 -12.43 -6.21 -12.14
CA ALA A 267 -11.42 -5.20 -11.90
C ALA A 267 -10.03 -5.82 -11.67
N ASP A 268 -9.02 -5.07 -12.12
CA ASP A 268 -7.61 -5.29 -11.83
C ASP A 268 -7.07 -4.04 -11.11
N TYR A 269 -6.50 -4.21 -9.91
CA TYR A 269 -5.93 -3.12 -9.12
C TYR A 269 -4.42 -2.97 -9.25
N GLY A 270 -3.82 -3.70 -10.21
CA GLY A 270 -2.51 -3.41 -10.79
C GLY A 270 -1.30 -4.04 -10.12
N PHE A 271 -1.40 -4.59 -8.91
CA PHE A 271 -0.27 -5.27 -8.26
C PHE A 271 -0.11 -6.71 -8.78
N GLU A 272 1.13 -7.09 -9.12
CA GLU A 272 1.49 -8.47 -9.50
C GLU A 272 2.81 -8.88 -8.86
N TYR A 273 2.79 -9.92 -8.05
CA TYR A 273 3.98 -10.41 -7.34
C TYR A 273 5.06 -10.99 -8.28
N ARG A 274 4.67 -11.46 -9.47
CA ARG A 274 5.63 -11.96 -10.48
C ARG A 274 6.74 -10.97 -10.83
N TYR A 275 6.49 -9.68 -10.63
CA TYR A 275 7.44 -8.59 -10.83
C TYR A 275 8.10 -8.11 -9.52
N GLY A 276 8.06 -8.93 -8.48
CA GLY A 276 8.65 -8.64 -7.18
C GLY A 276 7.66 -8.01 -6.18
N ARG A 277 8.05 -8.08 -4.93
CA ARG A 277 7.22 -7.64 -3.80
C ARG A 277 7.09 -6.12 -3.68
N SER A 278 8.09 -5.36 -4.14
CA SER A 278 8.16 -3.92 -3.86
C SER A 278 7.04 -3.09 -4.50
N GLY A 279 6.34 -3.61 -5.50
CA GLY A 279 5.38 -2.84 -6.29
C GLY A 279 6.01 -1.81 -7.23
N HIS A 280 7.34 -1.70 -7.25
CA HIS A 280 8.10 -0.78 -8.10
C HIS A 280 8.64 -1.48 -9.34
N HIS A 281 7.76 -1.71 -10.30
CA HIS A 281 8.15 -2.31 -11.58
C HIS A 281 7.42 -1.61 -12.72
N PRO A 282 8.01 -1.42 -13.90
CA PRO A 282 7.37 -0.71 -15.02
C PRO A 282 6.05 -1.31 -15.51
N LEU A 283 5.82 -2.59 -15.25
CA LEU A 283 4.61 -3.33 -15.66
C LEU A 283 3.57 -3.46 -14.54
N VAL A 284 3.84 -2.94 -13.35
CA VAL A 284 2.96 -2.95 -12.18
C VAL A 284 2.50 -1.52 -11.87
N CYS A 285 1.33 -1.34 -11.32
CA CYS A 285 0.88 -0.06 -10.80
C CYS A 285 0.10 -0.22 -9.49
N TRP A 286 -0.04 0.89 -8.76
CA TRP A 286 -0.74 0.92 -7.48
C TRP A 286 -1.90 1.91 -7.46
N PHE A 287 -1.91 2.88 -8.38
CA PHE A 287 -2.87 3.98 -8.42
C PHE A 287 -3.78 3.94 -9.66
N GLY A 288 -3.80 2.83 -10.42
CA GLY A 288 -4.60 2.70 -11.63
C GLY A 288 -4.01 3.39 -12.86
N GLU A 289 -2.68 3.53 -12.93
CA GLU A 289 -2.00 4.26 -14.03
C GLU A 289 -1.90 3.45 -15.31
N ASN A 290 -1.93 2.12 -15.22
CA ASN A 290 -1.80 1.25 -16.39
C ASN A 290 -3.16 1.01 -17.07
N PRO A 291 -3.19 0.87 -18.39
CA PRO A 291 -4.43 0.56 -19.11
C PRO A 291 -5.12 -0.70 -18.58
N GLY A 292 -6.42 -0.61 -18.30
CA GLY A 292 -7.22 -1.73 -17.79
C GLY A 292 -7.16 -1.92 -16.27
N THR A 293 -6.46 -1.04 -15.54
CA THR A 293 -6.42 -1.07 -14.07
C THR A 293 -7.26 0.02 -13.44
N LEU A 294 -7.64 -0.19 -12.17
CA LEU A 294 -8.38 0.78 -11.34
C LEU A 294 -7.54 1.26 -10.17
N GLY A 295 -7.75 2.51 -9.78
CA GLY A 295 -7.14 3.10 -8.59
C GLY A 295 -8.03 2.99 -7.34
N MET A 296 -7.53 3.52 -6.21
CA MET A 296 -8.26 3.62 -4.96
C MET A 296 -9.30 4.75 -4.98
N ILE A 297 -10.31 4.62 -4.14
CA ILE A 297 -11.29 5.69 -3.88
C ILE A 297 -10.84 6.62 -2.74
N CYS A 298 -9.98 6.12 -1.84
CA CYS A 298 -9.37 6.87 -0.75
C CYS A 298 -8.08 6.20 -0.28
N ALA A 299 -7.13 6.99 0.20
CA ALA A 299 -6.00 6.49 0.97
C ALA A 299 -6.45 6.06 2.37
N LEU A 300 -5.98 4.91 2.84
CA LEU A 300 -6.20 4.43 4.20
C LEU A 300 -5.03 4.74 5.13
N GLY A 301 -5.26 4.61 6.43
CA GLY A 301 -4.20 4.53 7.41
C GLY A 301 -3.41 3.21 7.31
N GLU A 302 -2.35 3.11 8.10
CA GLU A 302 -1.38 2.04 7.98
C GLU A 302 -1.84 0.71 8.59
N ALA A 303 -1.50 -0.38 7.88
CA ALA A 303 -1.95 -1.73 8.19
C ALA A 303 -3.48 -1.76 8.39
N ALA A 304 -4.19 -1.28 7.38
CA ALA A 304 -5.65 -1.26 7.38
C ALA A 304 -6.20 -2.68 7.53
N CYS A 305 -7.08 -2.87 8.51
CA CYS A 305 -7.71 -4.16 8.83
C CYS A 305 -9.17 -4.18 8.40
N GLY A 306 -10.09 -4.42 9.31
CA GLY A 306 -11.52 -4.49 9.04
C GLY A 306 -12.10 -3.20 8.45
N VAL A 307 -13.17 -3.35 7.69
CA VAL A 307 -14.02 -2.25 7.19
C VAL A 307 -15.48 -2.63 7.43
N ILE A 308 -16.33 -1.64 7.73
CA ILE A 308 -17.77 -1.85 7.94
C ILE A 308 -18.57 -0.63 7.46
N ALA A 309 -19.78 -0.84 6.97
CA ALA A 309 -20.70 0.27 6.67
C ALA A 309 -21.12 1.01 7.93
N HIS A 310 -21.14 2.35 7.89
CA HIS A 310 -21.56 3.23 8.98
C HIS A 310 -22.76 4.07 8.55
N GLY A 311 -23.88 3.41 8.28
CA GLY A 311 -25.05 4.03 7.67
C GLY A 311 -24.92 4.20 6.14
N PRO A 312 -25.74 5.06 5.55
CA PRO A 312 -25.65 5.43 4.13
C PRO A 312 -24.34 6.17 3.84
N ASP A 313 -23.72 6.05 2.74
CA ASP A 313 -22.58 6.85 2.28
C ASP A 313 -21.35 6.97 3.24
N GLN A 314 -21.25 6.11 4.24
CA GLN A 314 -20.12 6.12 5.17
C GLN A 314 -19.59 4.72 5.46
N LEU A 315 -18.27 4.63 5.64
CA LEU A 315 -17.57 3.41 6.08
C LEU A 315 -16.65 3.74 7.26
N LEU A 316 -16.46 2.77 8.16
CA LEU A 316 -15.38 2.80 9.15
C LEU A 316 -14.28 1.82 8.71
N SER A 317 -13.02 2.19 8.90
CA SER A 317 -11.89 1.27 8.77
C SER A 317 -10.98 1.31 9.99
N ALA A 318 -10.40 0.16 10.33
CA ALA A 318 -9.40 0.04 11.38
C ALA A 318 -8.00 0.30 10.79
N SER A 319 -7.28 1.27 11.37
CA SER A 319 -5.87 1.55 11.07
C SER A 319 -5.02 1.02 12.23
N TRP A 320 -4.61 -0.25 12.13
CA TRP A 320 -3.95 -0.99 13.20
C TRP A 320 -2.64 -0.34 13.65
N THR A 321 -1.81 0.13 12.72
CA THR A 321 -0.53 0.76 13.07
C THR A 321 -0.70 2.20 13.55
N ASP A 322 -1.71 2.93 13.05
CA ASP A 322 -1.92 4.34 13.40
C ASP A 322 -2.77 4.54 14.65
N ASN A 323 -3.10 3.48 15.37
CA ASN A 323 -3.82 3.53 16.66
C ASN A 323 -5.18 4.22 16.55
N ARG A 324 -5.93 3.98 15.45
CA ARG A 324 -7.18 4.70 15.23
C ARG A 324 -8.18 3.93 14.37
N ILE A 325 -9.40 4.38 14.46
CA ILE A 325 -10.49 4.04 13.55
C ILE A 325 -10.77 5.29 12.73
N ASP A 326 -10.81 5.15 11.41
CA ASP A 326 -11.09 6.23 10.48
C ASP A 326 -12.52 6.12 9.93
N LEU A 327 -13.19 7.28 9.80
CA LEU A 327 -14.48 7.46 9.12
C LEU A 327 -14.24 7.92 7.67
N HIS A 328 -14.85 7.23 6.73
CA HIS A 328 -14.80 7.56 5.32
C HIS A 328 -16.19 8.02 4.86
N SER A 329 -16.31 9.28 4.42
CA SER A 329 -17.53 9.80 3.80
C SER A 329 -17.45 9.64 2.29
N LEU A 330 -18.34 8.84 1.73
CA LEU A 330 -18.39 8.47 0.32
C LEU A 330 -19.16 9.54 -0.49
N LYS A 331 -18.65 9.85 -1.66
CA LYS A 331 -19.33 10.69 -2.65
C LYS A 331 -19.27 10.02 -4.01
N LYS A 332 -20.42 9.83 -4.66
CA LYS A 332 -20.49 9.26 -6.03
C LYS A 332 -19.67 10.08 -7.02
N LYS A 333 -18.87 9.39 -7.83
CA LYS A 333 -18.07 9.92 -8.93
C LYS A 333 -18.15 8.95 -10.11
N GLY A 334 -18.98 9.29 -11.10
CA GLY A 334 -19.27 8.37 -12.21
C GLY A 334 -19.89 7.07 -11.71
N ALA A 335 -19.37 5.95 -12.17
CA ALA A 335 -19.79 4.60 -11.76
C ALA A 335 -19.12 4.12 -10.46
N SER A 336 -18.41 4.99 -9.74
CA SER A 336 -17.72 4.68 -8.48
C SER A 336 -17.85 5.82 -7.47
N TYR A 337 -16.88 5.92 -6.57
CA TYR A 337 -16.85 6.86 -5.46
C TYR A 337 -15.48 7.55 -5.36
N VAL A 338 -15.46 8.67 -4.64
CA VAL A 338 -14.32 9.22 -3.94
C VAL A 338 -14.71 9.34 -2.46
N ALA A 339 -13.75 9.24 -1.56
CA ALA A 339 -14.03 9.37 -0.13
C ALA A 339 -13.09 10.38 0.52
N THR A 340 -13.59 11.04 1.57
CA THR A 340 -12.77 11.79 2.54
C THR A 340 -12.54 10.92 3.76
N ARG A 341 -11.40 11.09 4.42
CA ARG A 341 -11.00 10.35 5.63
C ARG A 341 -10.88 11.28 6.82
N GLU A 342 -11.52 10.93 7.94
CA GLU A 342 -11.47 11.66 9.20
C GLU A 342 -11.27 10.68 10.35
N GLN A 343 -10.65 11.12 11.45
CA GLN A 343 -10.53 10.29 12.65
C GLN A 343 -11.90 10.13 13.31
N PHE A 344 -12.24 8.89 13.64
CA PHE A 344 -13.47 8.52 14.35
C PHE A 344 -13.21 8.26 15.84
N ILE A 345 -12.23 7.39 16.12
CA ILE A 345 -11.73 7.08 17.47
C ILE A 345 -10.21 6.92 17.36
N SER A 346 -9.46 7.38 18.36
CA SER A 346 -8.02 7.18 18.46
C SER A 346 -7.60 6.77 19.87
N GLY A 347 -6.45 6.13 19.99
CA GLY A 347 -5.90 5.67 21.24
C GLY A 347 -4.38 5.84 21.35
N PRO A 348 -3.79 5.46 22.50
CA PRO A 348 -2.35 5.44 22.70
C PRO A 348 -1.65 4.32 21.87
N ASP A 349 -0.34 4.18 22.05
CA ASP A 349 0.50 3.23 21.29
C ASP A 349 0.10 1.75 21.44
N ASP A 350 -0.66 1.40 22.45
CA ASP A 350 -1.20 0.06 22.66
C ASP A 350 -2.69 -0.10 22.23
N PHE A 351 -3.21 0.83 21.43
CA PHE A 351 -4.54 0.74 20.83
C PHE A 351 -4.41 0.27 19.37
N ARG A 352 -4.88 -0.96 19.06
CA ARG A 352 -4.71 -1.64 17.77
C ARG A 352 -6.03 -2.22 17.27
N PRO A 353 -6.97 -1.40 16.79
CA PRO A 353 -8.27 -1.90 16.32
C PRO A 353 -8.09 -2.84 15.11
N VAL A 354 -8.90 -3.92 15.05
CA VAL A 354 -8.80 -4.93 14.00
C VAL A 354 -10.12 -5.09 13.24
N HIS A 355 -11.20 -5.52 13.90
CA HIS A 355 -12.46 -5.84 13.24
C HIS A 355 -13.66 -5.27 14.00
N PHE A 356 -14.82 -5.17 13.31
CA PHE A 356 -16.02 -4.50 13.78
C PHE A 356 -17.27 -5.36 13.66
N SER A 357 -18.24 -5.16 14.56
CA SER A 357 -19.61 -5.66 14.40
C SER A 357 -20.62 -4.78 15.13
N TYR A 358 -21.74 -4.46 14.48
CA TYR A 358 -22.86 -3.75 15.12
C TYR A 358 -23.79 -4.70 15.88
N SER A 359 -24.43 -4.17 16.93
CA SER A 359 -25.65 -4.76 17.46
C SER A 359 -26.78 -4.70 16.41
N ALA A 360 -27.73 -5.63 16.46
CA ALA A 360 -28.81 -5.73 15.48
C ALA A 360 -29.66 -4.44 15.36
N ASP A 361 -29.77 -3.66 16.44
CA ASP A 361 -30.49 -2.39 16.50
C ASP A 361 -29.62 -1.18 16.08
N GLY A 362 -28.35 -1.39 15.78
CA GLY A 362 -27.40 -0.34 15.41
C GLY A 362 -27.02 0.63 16.54
N LYS A 363 -27.43 0.34 17.78
CA LYS A 363 -27.14 1.18 18.95
C LYS A 363 -25.70 1.07 19.41
N TYR A 364 -25.12 -0.11 19.27
CA TYR A 364 -23.75 -0.42 19.69
C TYR A 364 -22.89 -0.88 18.54
N LEU A 365 -21.62 -0.46 18.56
CA LEU A 365 -20.54 -1.03 17.74
C LEU A 365 -19.53 -1.68 18.67
N TYR A 366 -19.22 -2.94 18.39
CA TYR A 366 -18.14 -3.66 19.07
C TYR A 366 -16.94 -3.76 18.14
N PHE A 367 -15.73 -3.65 18.68
CA PHE A 367 -14.51 -3.87 17.92
C PHE A 367 -13.43 -4.54 18.76
N THR A 368 -12.61 -5.31 18.05
CA THR A 368 -11.45 -6.00 18.64
C THR A 368 -10.23 -5.11 18.62
N ASP A 369 -9.37 -5.26 19.62
CA ASP A 369 -8.13 -4.52 19.80
C ASP A 369 -6.99 -5.51 20.10
N TRP A 370 -6.02 -5.59 19.17
CA TRP A 370 -4.85 -6.49 19.25
C TRP A 370 -3.82 -6.06 20.29
N VAL A 371 -3.84 -4.82 20.75
CA VAL A 371 -2.99 -4.18 21.76
C VAL A 371 -1.56 -3.91 21.31
N LYS A 372 -0.78 -4.92 20.94
CA LYS A 372 0.66 -4.75 20.66
C LYS A 372 0.96 -4.46 19.20
N LEU A 373 1.91 -3.57 18.94
CA LEU A 373 2.53 -3.40 17.62
C LEU A 373 3.49 -4.57 17.32
N SER A 374 2.92 -5.77 17.23
CA SER A 374 3.67 -7.01 17.00
C SER A 374 2.76 -8.06 16.37
N TYR A 375 3.17 -8.62 15.25
CA TYR A 375 2.39 -9.65 14.56
C TYR A 375 2.33 -11.03 15.25
N PRO A 376 3.39 -11.53 15.92
CA PRO A 376 3.30 -12.78 16.67
C PRO A 376 2.23 -12.72 17.76
N VAL A 377 1.52 -13.83 17.94
CA VAL A 377 0.54 -13.98 19.04
C VAL A 377 1.17 -13.72 20.40
N HIS A 378 0.40 -13.12 21.29
CA HIS A 378 0.82 -12.68 22.62
C HIS A 378 -0.33 -12.77 23.64
N GLY A 379 -0.09 -12.44 24.91
CA GLY A 379 -1.07 -12.59 25.98
C GLY A 379 -1.91 -11.33 26.27
N HIS A 380 -2.16 -10.46 25.29
CA HIS A 380 -2.97 -9.25 25.43
C HIS A 380 -4.10 -9.22 24.41
N GLY A 381 -5.20 -8.56 24.77
CA GLY A 381 -6.33 -8.37 23.87
C GLY A 381 -7.41 -7.55 24.56
N ARG A 382 -8.26 -6.88 23.81
CA ARG A 382 -9.42 -6.12 24.30
C ARG A 382 -10.59 -6.23 23.33
N ILE A 383 -11.76 -6.03 23.87
CA ILE A 383 -13.00 -5.77 23.13
C ILE A 383 -13.55 -4.44 23.64
N TRP A 384 -13.85 -3.54 22.75
CA TRP A 384 -14.46 -2.25 23.07
C TRP A 384 -15.90 -2.22 22.60
N ARG A 385 -16.78 -1.52 23.36
CA ARG A 385 -18.16 -1.22 22.99
C ARG A 385 -18.33 0.30 22.85
N VAL A 386 -18.79 0.73 21.67
CA VAL A 386 -19.17 2.12 21.39
C VAL A 386 -20.69 2.21 21.47
N GLU A 387 -21.22 3.15 22.25
CA GLU A 387 -22.64 3.49 22.28
C GLU A 387 -22.90 4.74 21.47
N PHE A 388 -23.92 4.72 20.62
CA PHE A 388 -24.33 5.87 19.82
C PHE A 388 -25.51 6.60 20.43
N LYS A 389 -25.51 7.95 20.35
CA LYS A 389 -26.65 8.80 20.73
C LYS A 389 -27.87 8.55 19.86
N GLN A 390 -27.63 8.30 18.56
CA GLN A 390 -28.63 7.89 17.58
C GLN A 390 -28.14 6.60 16.93
N PRO A 391 -28.97 5.53 16.90
CA PRO A 391 -28.60 4.27 16.28
C PRO A 391 -28.15 4.45 14.82
N ILE A 392 -27.15 3.68 14.43
CA ILE A 392 -26.67 3.65 13.05
C ILE A 392 -27.56 2.71 12.25
N ARG A 393 -28.12 3.21 11.15
CA ARG A 393 -28.96 2.41 10.26
C ARG A 393 -28.17 1.22 9.71
N GLN A 394 -28.79 0.05 9.80
CA GLN A 394 -28.24 -1.22 9.29
C GLN A 394 -29.10 -1.84 8.19
N GLU A 395 -30.36 -1.38 8.02
CA GLU A 395 -31.24 -1.94 7.01
C GLU A 395 -30.80 -1.53 5.61
N PRO A 396 -30.85 -2.47 4.65
CA PRO A 396 -30.52 -2.22 3.25
C PRO A 396 -31.34 -1.07 2.67
N LEU A 397 -30.70 -0.31 1.80
CA LEU A 397 -31.37 0.66 0.95
C LEU A 397 -31.88 -0.02 -0.33
N PRO A 398 -33.01 0.47 -0.89
CA PRO A 398 -33.48 -0.03 -2.18
C PRO A 398 -32.40 0.18 -3.24
N ARG A 399 -31.95 -0.88 -3.88
CA ARG A 399 -31.15 -0.75 -5.10
C ARG A 399 -32.03 -0.15 -6.20
N ASP A 400 -31.49 0.82 -6.93
CA ASP A 400 -32.09 1.27 -8.17
C ASP A 400 -32.15 0.05 -9.11
N ALA A 401 -33.34 -0.43 -9.39
CA ALA A 401 -33.60 -1.59 -10.27
C ALA A 401 -33.09 -1.38 -11.71
N LYS A 402 -32.61 -0.17 -12.02
CA LYS A 402 -32.00 0.24 -13.29
C LYS A 402 -30.50 0.08 -13.37
N SER A 403 -29.88 -0.81 -12.61
CA SER A 403 -28.60 -1.36 -13.04
C SER A 403 -28.88 -2.14 -14.33
N GLU A 404 -28.96 -1.42 -15.45
CA GLU A 404 -29.15 -2.00 -16.77
C GLU A 404 -28.05 -3.01 -16.98
N THR A 405 -28.45 -4.26 -17.20
CA THR A 405 -27.48 -5.31 -17.55
C THR A 405 -26.84 -4.86 -18.87
N ILE A 406 -25.55 -4.50 -18.83
CA ILE A 406 -24.80 -4.10 -20.03
C ILE A 406 -24.83 -5.29 -21.00
N THR A 407 -25.44 -5.10 -22.19
CA THR A 407 -25.39 -6.12 -23.23
C THR A 407 -24.00 -6.20 -23.86
N PRO A 408 -23.59 -7.34 -24.46
CA PRO A 408 -22.29 -7.42 -25.13
C PRO A 408 -22.13 -6.37 -26.25
N GLU A 409 -23.18 -6.02 -26.95
CA GLU A 409 -23.18 -4.99 -28.00
C GLU A 409 -22.98 -3.59 -27.45
N ASP A 410 -23.57 -3.28 -26.30
CA ASP A 410 -23.35 -1.99 -25.62
C ASP A 410 -21.97 -1.94 -24.96
N ALA A 411 -21.48 -3.06 -24.44
CA ALA A 411 -20.13 -3.17 -23.88
C ALA A 411 -19.06 -2.79 -24.93
N LEU A 412 -19.21 -3.17 -26.21
CA LEU A 412 -18.31 -2.73 -27.28
C LEU A 412 -18.22 -1.20 -27.40
N LYS A 413 -19.36 -0.50 -27.25
CA LYS A 413 -19.42 0.98 -27.32
C LYS A 413 -18.79 1.63 -26.08
N LEU A 414 -18.85 0.94 -24.93
CA LEU A 414 -18.37 1.43 -23.65
C LEU A 414 -16.86 1.23 -23.42
N LEU A 415 -16.14 0.49 -24.28
CA LEU A 415 -14.69 0.32 -24.18
C LEU A 415 -13.90 1.64 -24.21
N GLY A 416 -14.46 2.67 -24.84
CA GLY A 416 -13.85 4.00 -24.92
C GLY A 416 -14.48 5.05 -24.00
N ASN A 417 -15.28 4.65 -23.01
CA ASN A 417 -15.91 5.57 -22.06
C ASN A 417 -14.86 6.30 -21.21
N ASP A 418 -15.11 7.54 -20.82
CA ASP A 418 -14.19 8.34 -20.00
C ASP A 418 -14.07 7.79 -18.57
N ASP A 419 -15.11 7.14 -18.04
CA ASP A 419 -15.10 6.52 -16.72
C ASP A 419 -14.40 5.14 -16.74
N PRO A 420 -13.30 4.96 -16.00
CA PRO A 420 -12.56 3.69 -15.98
C PRO A 420 -13.36 2.52 -15.39
N TYR A 421 -14.30 2.79 -14.49
CA TYR A 421 -15.16 1.76 -13.91
C TYR A 421 -16.17 1.23 -14.96
N VAL A 422 -16.74 2.12 -15.78
CA VAL A 422 -17.60 1.72 -16.91
C VAL A 422 -16.84 0.89 -17.93
N ARG A 423 -15.59 1.28 -18.26
CA ARG A 423 -14.74 0.48 -19.17
C ARG A 423 -14.43 -0.90 -18.61
N THR A 424 -14.15 -0.99 -17.30
CA THR A 424 -13.87 -2.27 -16.63
C THR A 424 -15.06 -3.21 -16.67
N GLN A 425 -16.28 -2.68 -16.45
CA GLN A 425 -17.51 -3.45 -16.60
C GLN A 425 -17.70 -3.94 -18.05
N ALA A 426 -17.43 -3.08 -19.04
CA ALA A 426 -17.48 -3.47 -20.46
C ALA A 426 -16.48 -4.59 -20.78
N VAL A 427 -15.23 -4.46 -20.33
CA VAL A 427 -14.21 -5.51 -20.48
C VAL A 427 -14.65 -6.82 -19.84
N HIS A 428 -15.25 -6.77 -18.64
CA HIS A 428 -15.75 -7.95 -17.95
C HIS A 428 -16.87 -8.66 -18.74
N VAL A 429 -17.86 -7.89 -19.21
CA VAL A 429 -18.96 -8.43 -20.02
C VAL A 429 -18.42 -9.10 -21.29
N LEU A 430 -17.52 -8.44 -22.01
CA LEU A 430 -16.95 -8.96 -23.26
C LEU A 430 -16.01 -10.16 -23.03
N SER A 431 -15.31 -10.20 -21.89
CA SER A 431 -14.47 -11.36 -21.55
C SER A 431 -15.30 -12.62 -21.31
N ASN A 432 -16.53 -12.48 -20.81
CA ASN A 432 -17.48 -13.57 -20.62
C ASN A 432 -18.33 -13.88 -21.88
N ASN A 433 -18.28 -13.01 -22.91
CA ASN A 433 -19.02 -13.17 -24.18
C ASN A 433 -18.08 -12.90 -25.38
N PRO A 434 -17.04 -13.73 -25.56
CA PRO A 434 -15.95 -13.47 -26.51
C PRO A 434 -16.39 -13.45 -27.99
N GLU A 435 -17.52 -14.04 -28.33
CA GLU A 435 -18.09 -14.03 -29.66
C GLU A 435 -18.53 -12.63 -30.11
N ALA A 436 -18.92 -11.75 -29.20
CA ALA A 436 -19.27 -10.36 -29.50
C ALA A 436 -18.10 -9.59 -30.13
N LEU A 437 -16.87 -9.95 -29.81
CA LEU A 437 -15.66 -9.31 -30.35
C LEU A 437 -15.50 -9.56 -31.86
N ASN A 438 -16.10 -10.60 -32.43
CA ASN A 438 -15.97 -10.92 -33.85
C ASN A 438 -16.60 -9.87 -34.75
N SER A 439 -17.57 -9.10 -34.25
CA SER A 439 -18.24 -8.01 -34.99
C SER A 439 -17.51 -6.67 -34.89
N TYR A 440 -16.48 -6.54 -34.04
CA TYR A 440 -15.82 -5.27 -33.75
C TYR A 440 -14.54 -5.08 -34.58
N ASN A 441 -14.58 -4.10 -35.49
CA ASN A 441 -13.40 -3.72 -36.25
C ASN A 441 -12.51 -2.73 -35.45
N TRP A 442 -11.76 -3.26 -34.49
CA TRP A 442 -10.93 -2.47 -33.58
C TRP A 442 -9.80 -1.72 -34.30
N GLN A 443 -9.31 -2.20 -35.45
CA GLN A 443 -8.28 -1.51 -36.24
C GLN A 443 -8.77 -0.22 -36.88
N ALA A 444 -10.08 -0.13 -37.17
CA ALA A 444 -10.72 1.10 -37.65
C ALA A 444 -11.16 2.03 -36.52
N GLU A 445 -11.08 1.57 -35.27
CA GLU A 445 -11.48 2.38 -34.10
C GLU A 445 -10.52 3.54 -33.89
N LYS A 446 -11.07 4.77 -33.86
CA LYS A 446 -10.27 6.01 -33.71
C LYS A 446 -9.93 6.33 -32.26
N ASN A 447 -10.77 5.92 -31.31
CA ASN A 447 -10.55 6.13 -29.89
C ASN A 447 -9.45 5.20 -29.36
N PRO A 448 -8.26 5.70 -28.98
CA PRO A 448 -7.17 4.85 -28.51
C PRO A 448 -7.51 4.16 -27.18
N VAL A 449 -8.38 4.76 -26.36
CA VAL A 449 -8.83 4.17 -25.09
C VAL A 449 -9.66 2.91 -25.40
N ALA A 450 -10.54 2.94 -26.39
CA ALA A 450 -11.30 1.77 -26.82
C ALA A 450 -10.39 0.67 -27.37
N ARG A 451 -9.36 1.03 -28.19
CA ARG A 451 -8.39 0.06 -28.72
C ARG A 451 -7.58 -0.60 -27.59
N ALA A 452 -7.13 0.17 -26.60
CA ALA A 452 -6.39 -0.35 -25.45
C ALA A 452 -7.25 -1.34 -24.63
N HIS A 453 -8.52 -0.99 -24.35
CA HIS A 453 -9.42 -1.88 -23.57
C HIS A 453 -9.91 -3.08 -24.38
N TYR A 454 -10.01 -2.96 -25.69
CA TYR A 454 -10.17 -4.14 -26.56
C TYR A 454 -8.98 -5.10 -26.43
N ALA A 455 -7.74 -4.59 -26.48
CA ALA A 455 -6.54 -5.41 -26.29
C ALA A 455 -6.48 -6.04 -24.89
N VAL A 456 -6.87 -5.30 -23.83
CA VAL A 456 -7.03 -5.83 -22.47
C VAL A 456 -8.05 -6.97 -22.44
N THR A 457 -9.18 -6.81 -23.13
CA THR A 457 -10.20 -7.88 -23.24
C THR A 457 -9.65 -9.13 -23.89
N LEU A 458 -8.92 -8.99 -25.01
CA LEU A 458 -8.29 -10.12 -25.71
C LEU A 458 -7.27 -10.85 -24.84
N LYS A 459 -6.42 -10.08 -24.12
CA LYS A 459 -5.44 -10.66 -23.18
C LYS A 459 -6.13 -11.45 -22.07
N ARG A 460 -7.25 -10.94 -21.54
CA ARG A 460 -7.98 -11.58 -20.45
C ARG A 460 -8.66 -12.88 -20.87
N ILE A 461 -9.14 -12.97 -22.11
CA ILE A 461 -9.74 -14.18 -22.66
C ILE A 461 -8.68 -15.28 -22.89
N ASP A 462 -7.45 -14.89 -23.15
CA ASP A 462 -6.24 -15.74 -23.31
C ASP A 462 -6.41 -16.93 -24.27
N ALA A 463 -7.16 -16.74 -25.36
CA ALA A 463 -7.29 -17.76 -26.39
C ALA A 463 -6.07 -17.73 -27.33
N ASP A 464 -5.45 -18.86 -27.60
CA ASP A 464 -4.21 -18.98 -28.40
C ASP A 464 -4.24 -18.26 -29.75
N GLY A 465 -5.38 -18.28 -30.44
CA GLY A 465 -5.54 -17.59 -31.73
C GLY A 465 -5.63 -16.05 -31.63
N ARG A 466 -5.67 -15.47 -30.44
CA ARG A 466 -5.83 -14.01 -30.25
C ARG A 466 -4.50 -13.30 -30.06
N LYS A 467 -3.42 -14.01 -29.77
CA LYS A 467 -2.06 -13.44 -29.61
C LYS A 467 -1.48 -12.88 -30.93
N ASN A 468 -2.03 -13.25 -32.07
CA ASN A 468 -1.64 -12.74 -33.38
C ASN A 468 -1.88 -11.22 -33.56
N VAL A 469 -2.65 -10.56 -32.67
CA VAL A 469 -2.84 -9.11 -32.66
C VAL A 469 -1.63 -8.35 -32.08
N ILE A 470 -0.76 -9.01 -31.32
CA ILE A 470 0.35 -8.37 -30.58
C ILE A 470 1.26 -7.54 -31.52
N PRO A 471 1.68 -8.00 -32.70
CA PRO A 471 2.47 -7.15 -33.61
C PRO A 471 1.77 -5.84 -34.01
N THR A 472 0.44 -5.89 -34.20
CA THR A 472 -0.35 -4.69 -34.49
C THR A 472 -0.44 -3.76 -33.28
N LEU A 473 -0.56 -4.30 -32.06
CA LEU A 473 -0.55 -3.50 -30.83
C LEU A 473 0.78 -2.76 -30.65
N LEU A 474 1.93 -3.43 -30.91
CA LEU A 474 3.25 -2.81 -30.78
C LEU A 474 3.48 -1.66 -31.76
N THR A 475 2.80 -1.67 -32.91
CA THR A 475 2.92 -0.60 -33.92
C THR A 475 1.87 0.51 -33.81
N ASP A 476 0.92 0.42 -32.86
CA ASP A 476 -0.13 1.42 -32.67
C ASP A 476 0.47 2.83 -32.40
N PRO A 477 -0.12 3.90 -32.98
CA PRO A 477 0.31 5.26 -32.69
C PRO A 477 0.19 5.66 -31.21
N ASN A 478 -0.76 5.08 -30.46
CA ASN A 478 -1.00 5.40 -29.05
C ASN A 478 -0.14 4.52 -28.13
N ARG A 479 0.52 5.13 -27.15
CA ARG A 479 1.41 4.47 -26.19
C ARG A 479 0.69 3.43 -25.31
N ASP A 480 -0.56 3.72 -24.89
CA ASP A 480 -1.29 2.85 -23.96
C ASP A 480 -1.70 1.54 -24.63
N VAL A 481 -2.00 1.59 -25.94
CA VAL A 481 -2.25 0.41 -26.76
C VAL A 481 -0.97 -0.44 -26.88
N ARG A 482 0.18 0.21 -27.16
CA ARG A 482 1.48 -0.49 -27.21
C ARG A 482 1.84 -1.11 -25.87
N PHE A 483 1.60 -0.38 -24.78
CA PHE A 483 1.87 -0.85 -23.41
C PHE A 483 1.13 -2.15 -23.09
N VAL A 484 -0.15 -2.30 -23.52
CA VAL A 484 -0.89 -3.57 -23.35
C VAL A 484 -0.18 -4.70 -24.08
N GLY A 485 0.31 -4.47 -25.30
CA GLY A 485 1.09 -5.46 -26.07
C GLY A 485 2.40 -5.84 -25.37
N ILE A 486 3.17 -4.85 -24.90
CA ILE A 486 4.42 -5.05 -24.15
C ILE A 486 4.17 -5.88 -22.89
N LYS A 487 3.17 -5.47 -22.08
CA LYS A 487 2.81 -6.18 -20.86
C LYS A 487 2.31 -7.61 -21.14
N TRP A 488 1.55 -7.82 -22.21
CA TRP A 488 1.09 -9.17 -22.60
C TRP A 488 2.27 -10.11 -22.91
N ILE A 489 3.27 -9.60 -23.66
CA ILE A 489 4.50 -10.36 -23.96
C ILE A 489 5.24 -10.74 -22.69
N ALA A 490 5.41 -9.78 -21.77
CA ALA A 490 6.12 -10.00 -20.49
C ALA A 490 5.39 -10.99 -19.59
N ASP A 491 4.08 -10.80 -19.36
CA ASP A 491 3.26 -11.62 -18.46
C ASP A 491 3.26 -13.11 -18.85
N GLN A 492 3.35 -13.39 -20.15
CA GLN A 492 3.31 -14.75 -20.69
C GLN A 492 4.65 -15.21 -21.27
N ARG A 493 5.72 -14.42 -21.14
CA ARG A 493 7.08 -14.70 -21.63
C ARG A 493 7.10 -15.15 -23.09
N LEU A 494 6.41 -14.36 -23.96
CA LEU A 494 6.22 -14.68 -25.38
C LEU A 494 7.46 -14.30 -26.21
N ASP A 495 8.51 -15.10 -26.17
CA ASP A 495 9.80 -14.83 -26.84
C ASP A 495 9.68 -14.65 -28.37
N GLN A 496 8.68 -15.26 -29.00
CA GLN A 496 8.42 -15.10 -30.45
C GLN A 496 8.13 -13.65 -30.88
N TYR A 497 7.89 -12.72 -29.93
CA TYR A 497 7.68 -11.29 -30.21
C TYR A 497 8.86 -10.41 -29.79
N ARG A 498 10.02 -10.97 -29.48
CA ARG A 498 11.25 -10.28 -29.11
C ARG A 498 11.64 -9.19 -30.10
N ASP A 499 11.68 -9.53 -31.39
CA ASP A 499 12.05 -8.60 -32.46
C ASP A 499 11.15 -7.36 -32.48
N GLY A 500 9.85 -7.52 -32.21
CA GLY A 500 8.90 -6.41 -32.13
C GLY A 500 9.18 -5.48 -30.94
N LEU A 501 9.63 -6.02 -29.80
CA LEU A 501 10.06 -5.19 -28.64
C LEU A 501 11.36 -4.44 -28.96
N GLU A 502 12.33 -5.07 -29.62
CA GLU A 502 13.59 -4.43 -30.01
C GLU A 502 13.37 -3.33 -31.07
N GLU A 503 12.41 -3.54 -31.97
CA GLU A 503 12.04 -2.51 -32.97
C GLU A 503 11.44 -1.28 -32.31
N LEU A 504 10.66 -1.43 -31.23
CA LEU A 504 10.13 -0.31 -30.45
C LEU A 504 11.23 0.62 -29.91
N LEU A 505 12.41 0.09 -29.57
CA LEU A 505 13.54 0.91 -29.09
C LEU A 505 14.04 1.91 -30.13
N ASN A 506 13.74 1.71 -31.40
CA ASN A 506 14.14 2.66 -32.47
C ASN A 506 13.03 3.66 -32.83
N ARG A 507 11.86 3.56 -32.17
CA ARG A 507 10.70 4.43 -32.45
C ARG A 507 10.92 5.86 -31.98
N SER A 508 10.70 6.85 -32.84
CA SER A 508 10.63 8.25 -32.45
C SER A 508 9.43 8.50 -31.54
N GLY A 509 9.63 9.26 -30.45
CA GLY A 509 8.55 9.58 -29.49
C GLY A 509 8.24 8.47 -28.50
N LEU A 510 9.15 7.49 -28.32
CA LEU A 510 9.10 6.54 -27.21
C LEU A 510 9.16 7.31 -25.88
N SER A 511 8.28 7.01 -24.94
CA SER A 511 8.30 7.61 -23.60
C SER A 511 9.24 6.85 -22.66
N SER A 512 9.68 7.50 -21.58
CA SER A 512 10.53 6.85 -20.56
C SER A 512 9.83 5.64 -19.91
N LEU A 513 8.51 5.69 -19.71
CA LEU A 513 7.74 4.55 -19.21
C LEU A 513 7.75 3.38 -20.20
N GLU A 514 7.53 3.67 -21.49
CA GLU A 514 7.58 2.62 -22.54
C GLU A 514 8.97 2.01 -22.66
N LEU A 515 10.04 2.82 -22.63
CA LEU A 515 11.40 2.32 -22.64
C LEU A 515 11.63 1.33 -21.48
N ARG A 516 11.26 1.74 -20.27
CA ARG A 516 11.41 0.87 -19.09
C ARG A 516 10.56 -0.40 -19.20
N ALA A 517 9.33 -0.29 -19.72
CA ALA A 517 8.46 -1.44 -19.94
C ALA A 517 9.00 -2.41 -20.99
N VAL A 518 9.55 -1.89 -22.11
CA VAL A 518 10.18 -2.72 -23.16
C VAL A 518 11.41 -3.43 -22.62
N VAL A 519 12.29 -2.72 -21.92
CA VAL A 519 13.49 -3.29 -21.32
C VAL A 519 13.14 -4.35 -20.29
N ALA A 520 12.15 -4.10 -19.42
CA ALA A 520 11.65 -5.07 -18.46
C ALA A 520 11.06 -6.31 -19.16
N ALA A 521 10.28 -6.13 -20.23
CA ALA A 521 9.73 -7.25 -21.00
C ALA A 521 10.82 -8.10 -21.67
N LEU A 522 11.86 -7.47 -22.23
CA LEU A 522 13.02 -8.16 -22.79
C LEU A 522 13.77 -8.99 -21.74
N SER A 523 13.92 -8.46 -20.53
CA SER A 523 14.54 -9.19 -19.41
C SER A 523 13.68 -10.36 -18.95
N GLU A 524 12.36 -10.17 -18.84
CA GLU A 524 11.43 -11.25 -18.46
C GLU A 524 11.44 -12.43 -19.46
N ILE A 525 11.44 -12.15 -20.77
CA ILE A 525 11.48 -13.22 -21.77
C ILE A 525 12.85 -13.88 -21.86
N SER A 526 13.94 -13.20 -21.46
CA SER A 526 15.27 -13.84 -21.39
C SER A 526 15.43 -14.75 -20.18
N GLY A 527 14.65 -14.54 -19.12
CA GLY A 527 14.76 -15.25 -17.85
C GLY A 527 15.99 -14.85 -17.01
N ASP A 528 16.72 -13.81 -17.41
CA ASP A 528 17.93 -13.30 -16.75
C ASP A 528 17.67 -11.88 -16.22
N LEU A 529 17.20 -11.79 -14.99
CA LEU A 529 16.83 -10.51 -14.36
C LEU A 529 18.00 -9.82 -13.63
N GLU A 530 19.09 -10.55 -13.35
CA GLU A 530 20.23 -10.05 -12.56
C GLU A 530 21.56 -10.07 -13.34
N GLY A 531 21.68 -10.82 -14.45
CA GLY A 531 22.88 -11.00 -15.24
C GLY A 531 23.02 -10.04 -16.41
N GLU A 532 23.53 -10.56 -17.53
CA GLU A 532 23.80 -9.80 -18.75
C GLU A 532 22.56 -9.10 -19.33
N PHE A 533 21.40 -9.77 -19.25
CA PHE A 533 20.12 -9.26 -19.74
C PHE A 533 19.31 -8.51 -18.67
N SER A 534 19.92 -8.16 -17.55
CA SER A 534 19.24 -7.35 -16.53
C SER A 534 18.79 -6.00 -17.09
N PRO A 535 17.69 -5.42 -16.54
CA PRO A 535 17.21 -4.12 -17.01
C PRO A 535 18.28 -3.01 -16.95
N GLU A 536 19.14 -3.00 -15.92
CA GLU A 536 20.21 -2.01 -15.76
C GLU A 536 21.28 -2.15 -16.84
N ASN A 537 21.75 -3.37 -17.10
CA ASN A 537 22.76 -3.60 -18.14
C ASN A 537 22.23 -3.25 -19.52
N LYS A 538 20.97 -3.57 -19.81
CA LYS A 538 20.33 -3.18 -21.09
C LYS A 538 20.17 -1.66 -21.21
N MET A 539 19.83 -0.96 -20.16
CA MET A 539 19.80 0.50 -20.12
C MET A 539 21.19 1.09 -20.36
N LEU A 540 22.23 0.52 -19.73
CA LEU A 540 23.60 0.97 -19.93
C LEU A 540 24.06 0.78 -21.39
N GLU A 541 23.80 -0.39 -21.97
CA GLU A 541 24.08 -0.66 -23.39
C GLU A 541 23.44 0.42 -24.28
N LEU A 542 22.14 0.68 -24.10
CA LEU A 542 21.41 1.68 -24.87
C LEU A 542 21.94 3.11 -24.66
N ALA A 543 22.38 3.46 -23.44
CA ALA A 543 22.92 4.77 -23.13
C ALA A 543 24.27 5.03 -23.81
N LEU A 544 25.12 4.00 -23.90
CA LEU A 544 26.47 4.10 -24.45
C LEU A 544 26.57 3.83 -25.96
N ASP A 545 25.58 3.16 -26.56
CA ASP A 545 25.57 2.85 -27.98
C ASP A 545 25.35 4.13 -28.82
N SER A 546 26.45 4.63 -29.46
CA SER A 546 26.40 5.81 -30.30
C SER A 546 25.59 5.68 -31.59
N SER A 547 25.24 4.45 -32.00
CA SER A 547 24.35 4.19 -33.13
C SER A 547 22.89 4.48 -32.83
N LYS A 548 22.50 4.52 -31.50
CA LYS A 548 21.13 4.79 -31.07
C LYS A 548 20.83 6.30 -31.06
N PRO A 549 19.55 6.68 -31.26
CA PRO A 549 19.12 8.07 -31.18
C PRO A 549 19.47 8.70 -29.82
N SER A 550 19.98 9.96 -29.82
CA SER A 550 20.37 10.62 -28.56
C SER A 550 19.26 10.76 -27.56
N PHE A 551 17.98 10.86 -27.98
CA PHE A 551 16.84 10.88 -27.05
C PHE A 551 16.69 9.56 -26.31
N LEU A 552 16.87 8.42 -26.98
CA LEU A 552 16.82 7.08 -26.37
C LEU A 552 17.97 6.90 -25.37
N ARG A 553 19.19 7.30 -25.81
CA ARG A 553 20.38 7.26 -24.96
C ARG A 553 20.19 8.08 -23.68
N ALA A 554 19.59 9.28 -23.80
CA ALA A 554 19.28 10.13 -22.67
C ALA A 554 18.29 9.48 -21.68
N MET A 555 17.22 8.86 -22.19
CA MET A 555 16.24 8.16 -21.35
C MET A 555 16.84 6.91 -20.70
N ALA A 556 17.64 6.17 -21.44
CA ALA A 556 18.34 4.99 -20.91
C ALA A 556 19.32 5.37 -19.79
N LEU A 557 20.05 6.48 -19.95
CA LEU A 557 20.98 6.99 -18.94
C LEU A 557 20.28 7.34 -17.60
N GLN A 558 18.98 7.65 -17.61
CA GLN A 558 18.20 7.87 -16.37
C GLN A 558 17.99 6.60 -15.58
N GLY A 559 17.95 5.43 -16.23
CA GLY A 559 17.72 4.13 -15.61
C GLY A 559 18.99 3.40 -15.16
N VAL A 560 20.16 4.02 -15.28
CA VAL A 560 21.46 3.44 -14.88
C VAL A 560 21.92 4.07 -13.57
N ASN A 561 22.43 3.24 -12.65
CA ASN A 561 23.09 3.72 -11.45
C ASN A 561 24.26 4.65 -11.84
N VAL A 562 24.28 5.86 -11.32
CA VAL A 562 25.28 6.88 -11.67
C VAL A 562 26.72 6.44 -11.34
N ASP A 563 26.90 5.56 -10.38
CA ASP A 563 28.18 4.98 -9.95
C ASP A 563 28.45 3.60 -10.57
N HIS A 564 27.72 3.22 -11.65
CA HIS A 564 28.03 1.97 -12.36
C HIS A 564 29.45 1.99 -12.93
N LYS A 565 30.19 0.88 -12.75
CA LYS A 565 31.62 0.76 -13.09
C LYS A 565 32.03 1.21 -14.50
N GLN A 566 31.12 1.17 -15.47
CA GLN A 566 31.37 1.62 -16.85
C GLN A 566 30.93 3.08 -17.09
N LEU A 567 30.24 3.70 -16.14
CA LEU A 567 29.76 5.08 -16.24
C LEU A 567 30.70 6.03 -15.51
N THR A 568 31.98 6.03 -15.91
CA THR A 568 33.01 6.87 -15.32
C THR A 568 32.78 8.37 -15.57
N VAL A 569 33.43 9.22 -14.79
CA VAL A 569 33.40 10.68 -15.01
C VAL A 569 33.79 11.05 -16.44
N ASP A 570 34.82 10.40 -17.01
CA ASP A 570 35.25 10.62 -18.40
C ASP A 570 34.19 10.20 -19.41
N THR A 571 33.54 9.06 -19.17
CA THR A 571 32.42 8.61 -20.01
C THR A 571 31.27 9.64 -19.98
N LEU A 572 30.87 10.10 -18.80
CA LEU A 572 29.84 11.11 -18.65
C LEU A 572 30.25 12.47 -19.26
N ALA A 573 31.51 12.87 -19.07
CA ALA A 573 32.05 14.09 -19.67
C ALA A 573 31.97 14.04 -21.21
N SER A 574 32.28 12.88 -21.82
CA SER A 574 32.14 12.69 -23.26
C SER A 574 30.71 12.87 -23.75
N LEU A 575 29.72 12.38 -22.99
CA LEU A 575 28.29 12.50 -23.29
C LEU A 575 27.78 13.95 -23.17
N THR A 576 28.42 14.80 -22.36
CA THR A 576 28.08 16.24 -22.30
C THR A 576 28.42 16.99 -23.56
N GLN A 577 29.25 16.43 -24.44
CA GLN A 577 29.65 17.01 -25.73
C GLN A 577 28.71 16.60 -26.87
N ASP A 578 27.68 15.82 -26.64
CA ASP A 578 26.69 15.43 -27.66
C ASP A 578 25.97 16.69 -28.19
N LYS A 579 25.59 16.67 -29.47
CA LYS A 579 24.87 17.77 -30.10
C LYS A 579 23.42 17.90 -29.59
N ASN A 580 22.87 16.84 -29.01
CA ASN A 580 21.53 16.82 -28.51
C ASN A 580 21.47 17.30 -27.04
N MET A 581 20.80 18.43 -26.84
CA MET A 581 20.68 19.07 -25.52
C MET A 581 20.06 18.14 -24.46
N THR A 582 19.23 17.18 -24.84
CA THR A 582 18.61 16.23 -23.88
C THR A 582 19.65 15.25 -23.32
N LEU A 583 20.53 14.72 -24.19
CA LEU A 583 21.59 13.82 -23.74
C LEU A 583 22.66 14.60 -22.94
N GLN A 584 23.04 15.82 -23.38
CA GLN A 584 23.91 16.72 -22.59
C GLN A 584 23.34 16.89 -21.16
N ARG A 585 22.07 17.25 -21.09
CA ARG A 585 21.38 17.47 -19.81
C ARG A 585 21.42 16.25 -18.90
N GLU A 586 21.11 15.08 -19.40
CA GLU A 586 21.10 13.87 -18.58
C GLU A 586 22.53 13.43 -18.17
N ALA A 587 23.52 13.64 -19.00
CA ALA A 587 24.93 13.42 -18.66
C ALA A 587 25.39 14.37 -17.53
N ILE A 588 25.07 15.68 -17.62
CA ILE A 588 25.37 16.65 -16.55
C ILE A 588 24.67 16.25 -15.25
N ARG A 589 23.41 15.85 -15.33
CA ARG A 589 22.63 15.39 -14.17
C ARG A 589 23.20 14.12 -13.54
N SER A 590 23.75 13.21 -14.35
CA SER A 590 24.46 12.02 -13.84
C SER A 590 25.78 12.42 -13.16
N LEU A 591 26.56 13.32 -13.75
CA LEU A 591 27.77 13.87 -13.12
C LEU A 591 27.48 14.53 -11.77
N VAL A 592 26.40 15.32 -11.67
CA VAL A 592 25.99 15.96 -10.39
C VAL A 592 25.87 14.93 -9.27
N LEU A 593 25.28 13.78 -9.54
CA LEU A 593 25.01 12.73 -8.57
C LEU A 593 26.17 11.73 -8.41
N HIS A 594 27.10 11.64 -9.35
CA HIS A 594 28.22 10.69 -9.32
C HIS A 594 29.08 10.87 -8.05
N SER A 595 29.56 9.78 -7.47
CA SER A 595 30.32 9.81 -6.19
C SER A 595 31.77 10.30 -6.36
N ASP A 596 32.39 10.08 -7.54
CA ASP A 596 33.80 10.44 -7.81
C ASP A 596 34.00 11.97 -7.79
N VAL A 597 34.95 12.42 -7.00
CA VAL A 597 35.30 13.85 -6.84
C VAL A 597 35.90 14.47 -8.11
N ALA A 598 36.43 13.67 -9.03
CA ALA A 598 36.95 14.15 -10.33
C ALA A 598 35.88 14.89 -11.15
N LYS A 599 34.58 14.61 -10.88
CA LYS A 599 33.46 15.32 -11.49
C LYS A 599 33.52 16.84 -11.33
N LEU A 600 34.16 17.37 -10.28
CA LEU A 600 34.20 18.80 -9.97
C LEU A 600 34.90 19.63 -11.07
N SER A 601 35.99 19.12 -11.60
CA SER A 601 36.68 19.81 -12.73
C SER A 601 35.75 19.92 -13.93
N VAL A 602 35.07 18.81 -14.29
CA VAL A 602 34.11 18.78 -15.39
C VAL A 602 32.94 19.74 -15.17
N LEU A 603 32.37 19.73 -13.94
CA LEU A 603 31.25 20.62 -13.58
C LEU A 603 31.67 22.10 -13.60
N ALA A 604 32.90 22.45 -13.19
CA ALA A 604 33.45 23.80 -13.24
C ALA A 604 33.59 24.28 -14.68
N ASP A 605 34.11 23.43 -15.57
CA ASP A 605 34.23 23.74 -17.00
C ASP A 605 32.85 23.97 -17.64
N LEU A 606 31.87 23.08 -17.35
CA LEU A 606 30.51 23.22 -17.83
C LEU A 606 29.79 24.47 -17.28
N ALA A 607 30.02 24.83 -16.02
CA ALA A 607 29.46 26.04 -15.41
C ALA A 607 29.96 27.33 -16.08
N THR A 608 31.21 27.35 -16.57
CA THR A 608 31.85 28.49 -17.18
C THR A 608 31.62 28.57 -18.69
N ASP A 609 31.27 27.49 -19.36
CA ASP A 609 31.06 27.44 -20.79
C ASP A 609 29.80 28.24 -21.19
N LYS A 610 30.06 29.44 -21.77
CA LYS A 610 29.02 30.37 -22.23
C LYS A 610 28.25 29.88 -23.45
N SER A 611 28.71 28.83 -24.12
CA SER A 611 28.02 28.22 -25.26
C SER A 611 26.87 27.31 -24.82
N LEU A 612 26.92 26.81 -23.58
CA LEU A 612 25.87 25.97 -23.01
C LEU A 612 24.62 26.76 -22.61
N ASN A 613 23.47 26.06 -22.68
CA ASN A 613 22.20 26.58 -22.17
C ASN A 613 22.34 26.99 -20.69
N PRO A 614 21.86 28.19 -20.29
CA PRO A 614 21.98 28.67 -18.92
C PRO A 614 21.44 27.73 -17.84
N ASN A 615 20.40 26.93 -18.12
CA ASN A 615 19.90 25.94 -17.19
C ASN A 615 20.86 24.76 -17.01
N LEU A 616 21.58 24.33 -18.06
CA LEU A 616 22.61 23.29 -17.96
C LEU A 616 23.80 23.77 -17.13
N ARG A 617 24.22 25.01 -17.32
CA ARG A 617 25.23 25.66 -16.48
C ARG A 617 24.80 25.74 -15.03
N ALA A 618 23.53 26.09 -14.77
CA ALA A 618 22.95 26.12 -13.43
C ALA A 618 22.87 24.70 -12.79
N ASP A 619 22.54 23.65 -13.57
CA ASP A 619 22.56 22.27 -13.10
C ASP A 619 23.98 21.85 -12.67
N ALA A 620 25.02 22.23 -13.45
CA ALA A 620 26.43 22.00 -13.12
C ALA A 620 26.84 22.73 -11.83
N ILE A 621 26.43 24.02 -11.67
CA ILE A 621 26.70 24.83 -10.47
C ILE A 621 26.08 24.19 -9.21
N ALA A 622 24.84 23.74 -9.27
CA ALA A 622 24.18 23.08 -8.16
C ALA A 622 24.93 21.80 -7.73
N GLY A 623 25.52 21.07 -8.70
CA GLY A 623 26.36 19.89 -8.46
C GLY A 623 27.68 20.17 -7.73
N MET A 624 28.18 21.41 -7.76
CA MET A 624 29.40 21.81 -7.04
C MET A 624 29.20 22.03 -5.54
N ALA A 625 27.95 22.08 -5.06
CA ALA A 625 27.61 22.42 -3.66
C ALA A 625 28.27 21.50 -2.61
N ALA A 626 28.56 20.25 -2.92
CA ALA A 626 29.19 19.31 -1.98
C ALA A 626 30.59 19.76 -1.57
N LEU A 627 31.35 20.39 -2.46
CA LEU A 627 32.74 20.85 -2.29
C LEU A 627 32.89 22.35 -2.67
N ALA A 628 31.87 23.15 -2.36
CA ALA A 628 31.82 24.56 -2.72
C ALA A 628 32.95 25.41 -2.10
N ALA A 629 33.51 25.00 -0.97
CA ALA A 629 34.63 25.69 -0.34
C ALA A 629 35.85 25.72 -1.28
N ASP A 630 36.12 24.61 -1.97
CA ASP A 630 37.26 24.51 -2.93
C ASP A 630 37.02 25.28 -4.24
N GLN A 631 35.78 25.73 -4.49
CA GLN A 631 35.32 26.40 -5.68
C GLN A 631 34.76 27.82 -5.38
N SER A 632 35.05 28.38 -4.19
CA SER A 632 34.44 29.64 -3.73
C SER A 632 34.67 30.80 -4.65
N GLU A 633 35.91 31.01 -5.14
CA GLU A 633 36.25 32.08 -6.05
C GLU A 633 35.48 31.97 -7.39
N LEU A 634 35.36 30.76 -7.93
CA LEU A 634 34.59 30.50 -9.15
C LEU A 634 33.10 30.78 -8.93
N LEU A 635 32.53 30.30 -7.82
CA LEU A 635 31.12 30.53 -7.50
C LEU A 635 30.82 32.03 -7.27
N GLU A 636 31.74 32.79 -6.65
CA GLU A 636 31.61 34.24 -6.52
C GLU A 636 31.66 34.95 -7.88
N ALA A 637 32.51 34.51 -8.79
CA ALA A 637 32.55 35.02 -10.14
C ALA A 637 31.27 34.75 -10.92
N LEU A 638 30.75 33.50 -10.80
CA LEU A 638 29.50 33.09 -11.44
C LEU A 638 28.27 33.80 -10.83
N ALA A 639 28.29 34.15 -9.55
CA ALA A 639 27.22 34.94 -8.91
C ALA A 639 27.08 36.36 -9.46
N ARG A 640 28.12 36.84 -10.20
CA ARG A 640 28.13 38.10 -10.94
C ARG A 640 27.92 37.92 -12.46
N ASP A 641 27.57 36.70 -12.93
CA ASP A 641 27.30 36.41 -14.34
C ASP A 641 26.16 37.30 -14.86
N LYS A 642 26.28 37.74 -16.13
CA LYS A 642 25.24 38.53 -16.80
C LYS A 642 23.92 37.77 -16.95
N ASN A 643 23.99 36.44 -16.98
CA ASN A 643 22.81 35.59 -17.06
C ASN A 643 22.22 35.37 -15.65
N LYS A 644 20.99 35.83 -15.45
CA LYS A 644 20.30 35.80 -14.15
C LYS A 644 20.10 34.39 -13.60
N ILE A 645 19.93 33.37 -14.47
CA ILE A 645 19.75 31.96 -14.04
C ILE A 645 21.05 31.45 -13.41
N VAL A 646 22.17 31.69 -14.09
CA VAL A 646 23.51 31.28 -13.63
C VAL A 646 23.89 32.03 -12.35
N ALA A 647 23.70 33.36 -12.33
CA ALA A 647 24.00 34.18 -11.13
C ALA A 647 23.18 33.78 -9.91
N ALA A 648 21.87 33.53 -10.10
CA ALA A 648 20.99 33.13 -9.03
C ALA A 648 21.37 31.73 -8.44
N GLU A 649 21.75 30.78 -9.30
CA GLU A 649 22.14 29.45 -8.85
C GLU A 649 23.49 29.44 -8.12
N ALA A 650 24.48 30.21 -8.65
CA ALA A 650 25.76 30.37 -7.98
C ALA A 650 25.62 31.05 -6.60
N PHE A 651 24.78 32.08 -6.51
CA PHE A 651 24.47 32.73 -5.23
C PHE A 651 23.76 31.76 -4.27
N ARG A 652 22.80 30.99 -4.74
CA ARG A 652 22.10 29.95 -3.94
C ARG A 652 23.10 28.91 -3.41
N THR A 653 24.01 28.44 -4.24
CA THR A 653 25.05 27.50 -3.85
C THR A 653 25.98 28.07 -2.78
N LEU A 654 26.42 29.34 -2.91
CA LEU A 654 27.21 30.03 -1.88
C LEU A 654 26.45 30.19 -0.55
N VAL A 655 25.15 30.54 -0.60
CA VAL A 655 24.30 30.66 0.61
C VAL A 655 24.12 29.32 1.27
N SER A 656 23.85 28.25 0.52
CA SER A 656 23.60 26.90 1.04
C SER A 656 24.79 26.33 1.81
N THR A 657 25.98 26.77 1.47
CA THR A 657 27.26 26.31 2.04
C THR A 657 27.82 27.26 3.10
N GLY A 658 27.14 28.38 3.36
CA GLY A 658 27.55 29.38 4.33
C GLY A 658 28.63 30.35 3.84
N LEU A 659 29.01 30.28 2.56
CA LEU A 659 29.99 31.17 1.94
C LEU A 659 29.40 32.55 1.58
N ALA A 660 28.08 32.65 1.54
CA ALA A 660 27.36 33.93 1.44
C ALA A 660 26.17 33.95 2.40
N MET A 661 25.71 35.16 2.74
CA MET A 661 24.56 35.33 3.64
C MET A 661 23.34 35.84 2.87
N ARG A 662 22.18 35.30 3.20
CA ARG A 662 20.87 35.76 2.75
C ARG A 662 19.96 35.98 3.94
N LYS A 663 19.28 37.12 4.02
CA LYS A 663 18.26 37.37 5.03
C LYS A 663 16.97 36.66 4.63
N LEU A 664 16.57 35.68 5.41
CA LEU A 664 15.29 34.97 5.26
C LEU A 664 14.28 35.50 6.29
N LYS A 665 12.99 35.45 5.95
CA LYS A 665 11.92 35.57 6.93
C LYS A 665 11.99 34.39 7.92
N GLY A 666 11.60 34.64 9.16
CA GLY A 666 11.42 33.57 10.15
C GLY A 666 10.45 32.50 9.65
N LYS A 667 10.71 31.24 9.96
CA LYS A 667 9.83 30.14 9.60
C LYS A 667 8.72 29.96 10.61
N PRO A 668 7.49 29.59 10.18
CA PRO A 668 6.41 29.24 11.09
C PRO A 668 6.76 27.98 11.93
N PRO A 669 6.09 27.76 13.07
CA PRO A 669 6.14 26.49 13.78
C PRO A 669 5.73 25.30 12.90
N ILE A 670 6.27 24.11 13.19
CA ILE A 670 6.07 22.90 12.35
C ILE A 670 4.62 22.37 12.39
N ASP A 671 3.87 22.73 13.40
CA ASP A 671 2.46 22.39 13.60
C ASP A 671 1.47 23.42 13.02
N ASP A 672 1.95 24.61 12.61
CA ASP A 672 1.12 25.64 11.98
C ASP A 672 1.19 25.61 10.44
N ILE A 673 0.57 24.60 9.85
CA ILE A 673 0.54 24.43 8.38
C ILE A 673 -0.14 25.62 7.66
N LYS A 674 -1.08 26.29 8.29
CA LYS A 674 -1.74 27.48 7.70
C LYS A 674 -0.76 28.65 7.58
N ALA A 675 0.10 28.88 8.56
CA ALA A 675 1.13 29.90 8.49
C ALA A 675 2.21 29.54 7.43
N TRP A 676 2.56 28.27 7.29
CA TRP A 676 3.43 27.79 6.20
C TRP A 676 2.81 28.01 4.83
N GLN A 677 1.50 27.75 4.66
CA GLN A 677 0.79 28.02 3.42
C GLN A 677 0.82 29.53 3.11
N THR A 678 0.53 30.37 4.10
CA THR A 678 0.61 31.83 3.94
C THR A 678 2.00 32.30 3.49
N LEU A 679 3.06 31.69 4.05
CA LEU A 679 4.44 31.97 3.62
C LEU A 679 4.66 31.61 2.14
N VAL A 680 4.13 30.45 1.69
CA VAL A 680 4.26 30.02 0.28
C VAL A 680 3.43 30.91 -0.64
N ASP A 681 2.27 31.38 -0.21
CA ASP A 681 1.39 32.27 -0.98
C ASP A 681 2.03 33.66 -1.21
N GLU A 682 3.04 34.05 -0.43
CA GLU A 682 3.84 35.27 -0.67
C GLU A 682 4.79 35.14 -1.89
N ALA A 683 4.97 33.94 -2.44
CA ALA A 683 5.84 33.74 -3.58
C ALA A 683 5.33 34.49 -4.81
N SER A 684 6.23 35.15 -5.52
CA SER A 684 5.90 35.97 -6.68
C SER A 684 6.27 35.30 -8.00
N GLY A 685 5.51 35.60 -9.06
CA GLY A 685 5.72 35.04 -10.39
C GLY A 685 5.28 33.57 -10.51
N GLU A 686 5.49 33.01 -11.72
CA GLU A 686 5.13 31.62 -12.00
C GLU A 686 6.10 30.62 -11.34
N PRO A 687 5.63 29.42 -10.95
CA PRO A 687 6.48 28.36 -10.42
C PRO A 687 7.57 27.92 -11.43
N ASN A 688 8.79 27.77 -10.94
CA ASN A 688 9.94 27.33 -11.75
C ASN A 688 10.38 25.92 -11.37
N THR A 689 9.88 24.94 -12.09
CA THR A 689 10.16 23.53 -11.83
C THR A 689 11.62 23.12 -12.10
N ALA A 690 12.38 23.87 -12.92
CA ALA A 690 13.82 23.64 -13.08
C ALA A 690 14.60 24.02 -11.80
N VAL A 691 14.17 25.09 -11.12
CA VAL A 691 14.71 25.45 -9.80
C VAL A 691 14.30 24.37 -8.76
N GLY A 692 13.01 24.00 -8.72
CA GLY A 692 12.53 22.96 -7.82
C GLY A 692 13.29 21.65 -7.96
N ARG A 693 13.58 21.23 -9.20
CA ARG A 693 14.41 20.05 -9.47
C ARG A 693 15.82 20.21 -8.89
N ARG A 694 16.49 21.35 -9.10
CA ARG A 694 17.82 21.58 -8.54
C ARG A 694 17.80 21.53 -7.01
N LEU A 695 16.78 22.08 -6.37
CA LEU A 695 16.59 22.01 -4.91
C LEU A 695 16.40 20.57 -4.42
N PHE A 696 15.63 19.76 -5.14
CA PHE A 696 15.45 18.34 -4.82
C PHE A 696 16.77 17.56 -4.84
N PHE A 697 17.62 17.81 -5.86
CA PHE A 697 18.89 17.14 -6.05
C PHE A 697 20.10 17.90 -5.45
N HIS A 698 19.89 18.99 -4.73
CA HIS A 698 20.96 19.78 -4.15
C HIS A 698 21.52 19.15 -2.87
N SER A 699 22.84 18.94 -2.78
CA SER A 699 23.47 18.22 -1.66
C SER A 699 23.36 18.92 -0.30
N LYS A 700 23.13 20.25 -0.27
CA LYS A 700 23.09 21.11 0.94
C LYS A 700 21.75 21.85 1.16
N LEU A 701 20.85 21.85 0.17
CA LEU A 701 19.51 22.44 0.25
C LEU A 701 18.49 21.38 -0.19
N GLY A 702 17.44 21.16 0.58
CA GLY A 702 16.47 20.09 0.32
C GLY A 702 17.12 18.72 0.46
N GLY A 703 17.91 18.30 -0.52
CA GLY A 703 18.64 17.02 -0.46
C GLY A 703 17.74 15.80 -0.51
N CYS A 704 16.52 15.95 -1.04
CA CYS A 704 15.46 14.94 -1.04
C CYS A 704 15.91 13.63 -1.73
N TYR A 705 16.75 13.74 -2.79
CA TYR A 705 17.30 12.61 -3.55
C TYR A 705 18.11 11.62 -2.71
N LYS A 706 18.62 12.04 -1.54
CA LYS A 706 19.37 11.16 -0.65
C LYS A 706 18.51 10.06 -0.07
N CYS A 707 17.21 10.31 0.03
CA CYS A 707 16.24 9.35 0.55
C CYS A 707 15.20 8.93 -0.50
N HIS A 708 14.82 9.84 -1.40
CA HIS A 708 13.73 9.63 -2.35
C HIS A 708 14.22 9.51 -3.79
N ALA A 709 13.64 8.57 -4.53
CA ALA A 709 13.74 8.55 -5.98
C ALA A 709 12.71 9.48 -6.63
N MET A 710 13.07 10.05 -7.77
CA MET A 710 12.20 10.84 -8.64
C MET A 710 12.61 10.66 -10.10
N ASN A 711 11.71 10.10 -10.91
CA ASN A 711 11.97 9.79 -12.32
C ASN A 711 13.21 8.90 -12.54
N GLY A 712 13.35 7.87 -11.70
CA GLY A 712 14.44 6.89 -11.76
C GLY A 712 15.79 7.38 -11.21
N ARG A 713 15.85 8.54 -10.56
CA ARG A 713 17.08 9.10 -9.96
C ARG A 713 16.87 9.38 -8.48
N GLY A 714 17.90 9.12 -7.67
CA GLY A 714 17.91 9.25 -6.23
C GLY A 714 17.90 7.87 -5.54
N ASN A 715 17.68 7.86 -4.23
CA ASN A 715 17.72 6.65 -3.41
C ASN A 715 16.30 6.19 -3.00
N HIS A 716 16.22 4.97 -2.50
CA HIS A 716 14.98 4.34 -2.03
C HIS A 716 14.98 4.12 -0.51
N VAL A 717 15.50 5.09 0.27
CA VAL A 717 15.36 5.11 1.73
C VAL A 717 13.93 5.50 2.11
N GLY A 718 13.38 6.52 1.43
CA GLY A 718 11.99 6.91 1.48
C GLY A 718 11.23 6.44 0.22
N PRO A 719 9.91 6.68 0.13
CA PRO A 719 9.11 6.30 -1.02
C PRO A 719 9.58 6.99 -2.32
N ASP A 720 9.41 6.30 -3.45
CA ASP A 720 9.57 6.89 -4.78
C ASP A 720 8.47 7.94 -5.02
N LEU A 721 8.87 9.17 -5.32
CA LEU A 721 7.96 10.30 -5.51
C LEU A 721 7.54 10.51 -6.97
N THR A 722 7.97 9.65 -7.90
CA THR A 722 7.68 9.78 -9.33
C THR A 722 6.18 9.87 -9.64
N THR A 723 5.37 9.11 -8.91
CA THR A 723 3.92 9.01 -9.11
C THR A 723 3.10 9.65 -7.97
N ILE A 724 3.74 10.39 -7.06
CA ILE A 724 3.07 10.93 -5.86
C ILE A 724 1.81 11.75 -6.19
N ARG A 725 1.82 12.50 -7.27
CA ARG A 725 0.67 13.30 -7.73
C ARG A 725 -0.54 12.45 -8.16
N ASN A 726 -0.33 11.16 -8.53
CA ASN A 726 -1.39 10.26 -8.96
C ASN A 726 -2.21 9.73 -7.78
N GLN A 727 -1.70 9.90 -6.57
CA GLN A 727 -2.38 9.49 -5.35
C GLN A 727 -3.56 10.43 -5.06
N THR A 728 -4.70 9.84 -4.71
CA THR A 728 -5.90 10.61 -4.36
C THR A 728 -5.67 11.41 -3.07
N GLY A 729 -6.03 12.69 -3.09
CA GLY A 729 -5.90 13.57 -1.93
C GLY A 729 -4.57 14.32 -1.81
N ILE A 730 -3.58 14.02 -2.67
CA ILE A 730 -2.31 14.77 -2.69
C ILE A 730 -2.54 16.18 -3.21
N THR A 731 -2.30 17.15 -2.36
CA THR A 731 -2.39 18.58 -2.64
C THR A 731 -1.08 19.26 -2.27
N GLN A 732 -0.92 20.54 -2.67
CA GLN A 732 0.19 21.37 -2.22
C GLN A 732 0.28 21.40 -0.69
N ASN A 733 -0.86 21.56 0.00
CA ASN A 733 -0.92 21.62 1.46
C ASN A 733 -0.55 20.29 2.11
N TRP A 734 -0.97 19.18 1.51
CA TRP A 734 -0.60 17.84 1.97
C TRP A 734 0.92 17.64 1.90
N LEU A 735 1.54 17.92 0.74
CA LEU A 735 3.00 17.82 0.58
C LEU A 735 3.75 18.75 1.55
N LEU A 736 3.31 20.01 1.65
CA LEU A 736 3.91 20.98 2.56
C LEU A 736 3.89 20.47 4.00
N GLY A 737 2.73 19.96 4.45
CA GLY A 737 2.56 19.39 5.80
C GLY A 737 3.54 18.25 6.09
N HIS A 738 3.69 17.29 5.16
CA HIS A 738 4.57 16.13 5.33
C HIS A 738 6.06 16.46 5.20
N ILE A 739 6.43 17.50 4.46
CA ILE A 739 7.82 17.98 4.40
C ILE A 739 8.18 18.75 5.69
N VAL A 740 7.25 19.54 6.22
CA VAL A 740 7.46 20.35 7.42
C VAL A 740 7.44 19.49 8.69
N ASN A 741 6.48 18.57 8.78
CA ASN A 741 6.33 17.64 9.91
C ASN A 741 6.34 16.16 9.44
N PRO A 742 7.52 15.59 9.19
CA PRO A 742 7.64 14.21 8.70
C PRO A 742 7.24 13.15 9.74
N ASN A 743 6.93 13.53 10.99
CA ASN A 743 6.44 12.62 12.01
C ASN A 743 4.90 12.54 12.07
N ALA A 744 4.19 13.39 11.33
CA ALA A 744 2.73 13.45 11.39
C ALA A 744 2.06 12.15 10.94
N GLU A 745 2.63 11.48 9.95
CA GLU A 745 2.14 10.19 9.42
C GLU A 745 3.32 9.40 8.84
N MET A 746 3.55 8.18 9.31
CA MET A 746 4.64 7.32 8.86
C MET A 746 4.14 5.89 8.63
N ALA A 747 4.34 5.39 7.42
CA ALA A 747 4.13 3.96 7.15
C ALA A 747 5.07 3.09 8.01
N PRO A 748 4.64 1.92 8.48
CA PRO A 748 5.46 1.04 9.33
C PRO A 748 6.81 0.68 8.71
N TYR A 749 6.84 0.51 7.39
CA TYR A 749 8.06 0.22 6.65
C TYR A 749 9.12 1.32 6.80
N TYR A 750 8.70 2.58 6.99
CA TYR A 750 9.58 3.74 7.14
C TYR A 750 9.84 4.14 8.60
N ARG A 751 9.48 3.29 9.57
CA ARG A 751 9.80 3.50 10.98
C ARG A 751 11.21 2.98 11.29
N PRO A 752 12.14 3.86 11.72
CA PRO A 752 13.50 3.45 11.99
C PRO A 752 13.59 2.52 13.20
N GLN A 753 14.58 1.62 13.17
CA GLN A 753 14.95 0.79 14.30
C GLN A 753 16.19 1.39 14.96
N LEU A 754 16.12 1.59 16.28
CA LEU A 754 17.30 1.79 17.11
C LEU A 754 17.83 0.43 17.53
N LEU A 755 19.13 0.20 17.35
CA LEU A 755 19.82 -1.03 17.72
C LEU A 755 20.93 -0.68 18.68
N VAL A 756 20.98 -1.37 19.79
CA VAL A 756 22.14 -1.36 20.70
C VAL A 756 22.80 -2.73 20.58
N THR A 757 24.08 -2.75 20.26
CA THR A 757 24.83 -4.01 20.11
C THR A 757 25.61 -4.32 21.38
N PHE A 758 25.94 -5.60 21.63
CA PHE A 758 26.72 -6.03 22.80
C PHE A 758 28.13 -5.40 22.89
N ASP A 759 28.67 -4.87 21.77
CA ASP A 759 29.89 -4.08 21.73
C ASP A 759 29.66 -2.58 21.99
N GLY A 760 28.44 -2.19 22.37
CA GLY A 760 28.07 -0.83 22.79
C GLY A 760 27.81 0.16 21.63
N LYS A 761 27.70 -0.30 20.38
CA LYS A 761 27.31 0.58 19.26
C LYS A 761 25.83 0.86 19.29
N VAL A 762 25.47 2.12 19.03
CA VAL A 762 24.09 2.54 18.83
C VAL A 762 23.91 2.87 17.36
N LEU A 763 23.04 2.11 16.66
CA LEU A 763 22.79 2.23 15.24
C LEU A 763 21.31 2.55 15.01
N THR A 764 21.04 3.32 13.98
CA THR A 764 19.65 3.63 13.57
C THR A 764 19.50 3.45 12.07
N GLY A 765 18.47 2.72 11.65
CA GLY A 765 18.18 2.53 10.24
C GLY A 765 16.81 1.88 9.98
N LEU A 766 16.36 1.98 8.74
CA LEU A 766 15.19 1.27 8.24
C LEU A 766 15.58 -0.17 7.90
N ILE A 767 14.66 -1.10 8.09
CA ILE A 767 14.86 -2.49 7.68
C ILE A 767 14.87 -2.56 6.15
N ALA A 768 15.98 -3.01 5.56
CA ALA A 768 16.17 -3.06 4.10
C ALA A 768 16.15 -4.48 3.53
N GLY A 769 16.20 -5.52 4.37
CA GLY A 769 16.22 -6.91 3.90
C GLY A 769 16.99 -7.82 4.82
N ARG A 770 17.41 -8.99 4.32
CA ARG A 770 18.13 -9.99 5.08
C ARG A 770 19.20 -10.66 4.21
N GLU A 771 20.38 -10.87 4.74
CA GLU A 771 21.43 -11.66 4.12
C GLU A 771 21.91 -12.73 5.11
N GLY A 772 21.57 -13.98 4.88
CA GLY A 772 21.87 -15.08 5.79
C GLY A 772 21.32 -14.85 7.22
N LYS A 773 22.21 -14.79 8.21
CA LYS A 773 21.85 -14.50 9.62
C LYS A 773 21.80 -13.00 9.93
N ALA A 774 22.38 -12.15 9.08
CA ALA A 774 22.40 -10.72 9.28
C ALA A 774 21.12 -10.06 8.75
N GLN A 775 20.63 -9.06 9.49
CA GLN A 775 19.59 -8.17 9.08
C GLN A 775 20.21 -6.94 8.41
N ALA A 776 19.79 -6.62 7.19
CA ALA A 776 20.21 -5.40 6.51
C ALA A 776 19.37 -4.21 6.98
N TYR A 777 20.04 -3.09 7.18
CA TYR A 777 19.43 -1.81 7.50
C TYR A 777 19.98 -0.72 6.57
N ILE A 778 19.18 0.31 6.31
CA ILE A 778 19.62 1.48 5.57
C ILE A 778 19.56 2.71 6.49
N GLY A 779 20.69 3.40 6.62
CA GLY A 779 20.82 4.60 7.45
C GLY A 779 20.22 5.84 6.82
N ALA A 780 20.14 6.93 7.59
CA ALA A 780 19.69 8.24 7.10
C ALA A 780 20.58 8.82 5.98
N ASP A 781 21.78 8.33 5.85
CA ASP A 781 22.75 8.66 4.78
C ASP A 781 22.53 7.84 3.49
N GLY A 782 21.60 6.89 3.52
CA GLY A 782 21.32 5.98 2.40
C GLY A 782 22.29 4.79 2.32
N VAL A 783 23.16 4.62 3.30
CA VAL A 783 24.15 3.54 3.33
C VAL A 783 23.57 2.28 3.98
N LEU A 784 23.72 1.14 3.29
CA LEU A 784 23.37 -0.16 3.83
C LEU A 784 24.42 -0.61 4.87
N PHE A 785 23.92 -1.13 5.99
CA PHE A 785 24.73 -1.80 6.97
C PHE A 785 24.05 -3.08 7.46
N TYR A 786 24.85 -4.02 7.97
CA TYR A 786 24.38 -5.34 8.36
C TYR A 786 24.66 -5.60 9.83
N VAL A 787 23.67 -6.13 10.54
CA VAL A 787 23.79 -6.49 11.96
C VAL A 787 23.29 -7.91 12.15
N ASN A 788 24.10 -8.78 12.73
CA ASN A 788 23.63 -10.11 13.11
C ASN A 788 22.64 -9.99 14.27
N LYS A 789 21.60 -10.79 14.26
CA LYS A 789 20.60 -10.78 15.33
C LYS A 789 21.21 -11.12 16.69
N ASP A 790 22.22 -12.00 16.69
CA ASP A 790 22.90 -12.45 17.89
C ASP A 790 23.82 -11.38 18.50
N ASP A 791 24.15 -10.32 17.76
CA ASP A 791 24.96 -9.20 18.19
C ASP A 791 24.13 -8.04 18.79
N VAL A 792 22.80 -8.12 18.74
CA VAL A 792 21.88 -7.06 19.19
C VAL A 792 21.45 -7.32 20.63
N GLU A 793 21.82 -6.40 21.53
CA GLU A 793 21.40 -6.39 22.93
C GLU A 793 19.99 -5.81 23.10
N GLU A 794 19.73 -4.66 22.46
CA GLU A 794 18.40 -4.00 22.45
C GLU A 794 18.00 -3.60 21.03
N ARG A 795 16.75 -3.81 20.72
CA ARG A 795 16.12 -3.32 19.50
C ARG A 795 14.80 -2.62 19.84
N ARG A 796 14.66 -1.40 19.37
CA ARG A 796 13.45 -0.60 19.57
C ARG A 796 13.06 0.14 18.28
N GLU A 797 11.77 0.10 17.94
CA GLU A 797 11.22 0.94 16.88
C GLU A 797 11.09 2.39 17.36
N LEU A 798 11.46 3.33 16.50
CA LEU A 798 11.35 4.77 16.79
C LEU A 798 10.04 5.33 16.24
N THR A 799 9.47 6.25 16.99
CA THR A 799 8.31 7.05 16.58
C THR A 799 8.70 8.31 15.81
N THR A 800 10.01 8.59 15.68
CA THR A 800 10.53 9.72 14.92
C THR A 800 10.99 9.26 13.54
N SER A 801 10.63 10.01 12.51
CA SER A 801 11.00 9.73 11.13
C SER A 801 12.52 9.82 10.91
N ILE A 802 13.05 9.00 9.99
CA ILE A 802 14.41 9.16 9.48
C ILE A 802 14.53 10.39 8.56
N MET A 803 13.40 10.87 8.01
CA MET A 803 13.35 12.13 7.27
C MET A 803 13.53 13.30 8.26
N PRO A 804 14.57 14.14 8.11
CA PRO A 804 14.82 15.22 9.06
C PRO A 804 13.80 16.34 8.92
N SER A 805 13.44 16.97 10.03
CA SER A 805 12.72 18.25 10.04
C SER A 805 13.63 19.41 9.61
N GLY A 806 13.05 20.56 9.27
CA GLY A 806 13.80 21.77 8.93
C GLY A 806 14.41 21.82 7.52
N LEU A 807 14.04 20.88 6.64
CA LEU A 807 14.51 20.84 5.24
C LEU A 807 14.26 22.13 4.46
N LEU A 808 13.18 22.85 4.82
CA LEU A 808 12.80 24.13 4.18
C LEU A 808 13.38 25.37 4.85
N ASP A 809 14.08 25.26 5.96
CA ASP A 809 14.51 26.42 6.77
C ASP A 809 15.42 27.39 6.02
N LYS A 810 16.26 26.85 5.15
CA LYS A 810 17.21 27.64 4.33
C LYS A 810 16.64 28.15 2.99
N MET A 811 15.37 27.86 2.68
CA MET A 811 14.70 28.23 1.44
C MET A 811 13.83 29.48 1.64
N ASP A 812 13.69 30.31 0.63
CA ASP A 812 12.67 31.37 0.62
C ASP A 812 11.31 30.86 0.07
N ALA A 813 10.28 31.72 0.09
CA ALA A 813 8.94 31.37 -0.36
C ALA A 813 8.90 30.87 -1.83
N ASN A 814 9.66 31.51 -2.72
CA ASN A 814 9.72 31.10 -4.13
C ASN A 814 10.37 29.72 -4.29
N GLU A 815 11.44 29.45 -3.55
CA GLU A 815 12.15 28.17 -3.57
C GLU A 815 11.27 27.03 -3.03
N ILE A 816 10.50 27.26 -1.96
CA ILE A 816 9.56 26.28 -1.40
C ILE A 816 8.45 25.99 -2.43
N ARG A 817 7.83 27.02 -3.01
CA ARG A 817 6.83 26.86 -4.08
C ARG A 817 7.39 26.10 -5.29
N ASP A 818 8.59 26.44 -5.74
CA ASP A 818 9.22 25.82 -6.91
C ASP A 818 9.54 24.34 -6.67
N LEU A 819 9.95 23.97 -5.43
CA LEU A 819 10.15 22.58 -5.02
C LEU A 819 8.83 21.79 -5.03
N ILE A 820 7.76 22.34 -4.42
CA ILE A 820 6.45 21.69 -4.42
C ILE A 820 5.90 21.57 -5.84
N ALA A 821 6.04 22.59 -6.67
CA ALA A 821 5.64 22.54 -8.07
C ALA A 821 6.40 21.46 -8.86
N TYR A 822 7.69 21.25 -8.58
CA TYR A 822 8.44 20.14 -9.17
C TYR A 822 7.90 18.77 -8.74
N LEU A 823 7.57 18.58 -7.46
CA LEU A 823 7.01 17.33 -6.96
C LEU A 823 5.62 17.03 -7.56
N LEU A 824 4.83 18.07 -7.81
CA LEU A 824 3.49 17.96 -8.41
C LEU A 824 3.50 17.99 -9.95
N GLN A 825 4.67 18.11 -10.59
CA GLN A 825 4.73 18.12 -12.04
C GLN A 825 4.10 16.88 -12.65
N GLU A 826 3.28 17.11 -13.66
CA GLU A 826 2.99 16.06 -14.62
C GLU A 826 4.28 15.57 -15.26
N GLY A 827 4.51 14.26 -15.26
CA GLY A 827 5.61 13.64 -16.00
C GLY A 827 5.53 13.95 -17.47
N LYS A 828 5.80 15.18 -17.83
CA LYS A 828 6.25 15.58 -19.16
C LYS A 828 7.72 15.20 -19.22
N SER A 829 7.97 13.89 -19.47
CA SER A 829 9.27 13.40 -19.90
C SER A 829 9.47 13.78 -21.36
#